data_d52481f3121cfc3ad0522f867f861604
#
_entry.id   d52481f3121cfc3ad0522f867f861604
#
_cell.length_a   1.000
_cell.length_b   1.000
_cell.length_c   1.000
_cell.angle_alpha   90.00
_cell.angle_beta   90.00
_cell.angle_gamma   90.00
#
_symmetry.space_group_name_H-M   'P 1'
#
loop_
_entity.id
_entity.type
_entity.pdbx_description
1 polymer ?
#
loop_
_entity_poly.entity_id
_entity_poly.type
_entity_poly.pdbx_seq_one_letter_code
_entity_poly.pdbx_strand_id
1 'polypeptide(L)'
;MKLYYRSLAAGLLASSALATPALGQTGVNNTPPPATAQVAQDGLSPDSTEIIVTAQKREENLSKVPVSIQAIGTRRLDQLNISNFEQYTKQLPSVSFQTSQPGVTVVYMRGVATGGDGNHSGSLPSVGTYLDEQPVTTIGGTLDVHIYDIARIESLAGPQGTLYGASSQAGTIRIITNKPRLHTTEGRVDGEINTVAHGGQGGKLEGMINLPVADRIAFRGVGYWQRDAGYIDNIRGSRTYIGTPIFGPDPTSETDPPAQIITGYNPGITVNNANLVKNNFNDTTTYGGRAALKIDLDDNWTVTPTVLHQSLKSHGNFSYDPQLGDLNVDRFFPEIRKDKFTQAALTVEGKIGNFDLTYAGAYLDRKTYTTSDYTDYADTYDQAYSSYGGLANYFYFQDSAGRTIDPRQHITGRDHFKKMSQEFRIASPTDQPFRVIAGAFYQRQSNNIFQDYIVDNLAPLLSVNGRPGTLWLTKQTRVDKDYALFGEATFDVSPQLTLTAGGRVFKYDNSLFGFAGFGRNPAYFQGADDNPPPNGAGSTRTGVAACLTTSGDTLRDSQLNGTDTTFAGGSIAGTPCSNVADFAGGQAVPKRAKGHGFTHRLNATYKFSPNALGYLTWSRGFRPGGINRRIGDPYQPDYLTNYEIGLKLTAFNGAVHWNSAAYHQIWKKFQFSYLGLNSLTVIQNGRDAEINGIESDISYTGSGLTLNAAVAYSDAKTSGNICASIAADANCTGDSIVAPAGTRLPVTPKIKGSATARYSWSLASTMKAHVQAGVSYKSSATTQLRTADNLVTGKLPSATLVDTAVGLDWRFMNIELYVTNLFDKRNQQTRGVACSICTRVLVVPGTPRTIGLRAGYKF
;
A
#
# COMPACT_ATOMS: atom_id res chain seq x y z
N MET A 1 18.17 40.90 -6.01
CA MET A 1 17.54 41.51 -4.85
C MET A 1 17.30 40.40 -3.85
N LYS A 2 18.15 40.31 -2.83
CA LYS A 2 18.17 39.24 -1.83
C LYS A 2 17.22 39.61 -0.70
N LEU A 3 16.36 38.69 -0.26
CA LEU A 3 15.70 38.80 1.04
C LEU A 3 15.89 37.50 1.81
N TYR A 4 16.56 37.65 2.93
CA TYR A 4 16.78 36.66 3.98
C TYR A 4 15.49 36.45 4.80
N TYR A 5 15.20 35.19 5.16
CA TYR A 5 14.36 34.89 6.33
C TYR A 5 15.19 34.14 7.37
N ARG A 6 15.28 34.79 8.52
CA ARG A 6 15.96 34.32 9.74
C ARG A 6 15.05 33.42 10.55
N SER A 7 15.68 32.41 11.11
CA SER A 7 15.19 31.49 12.14
C SER A 7 14.78 32.21 13.41
N LEU A 8 13.66 31.82 14.02
CA LEU A 8 13.33 32.10 15.41
C LEU A 8 13.42 30.76 16.19
N ALA A 9 14.46 30.67 17.01
CA ALA A 9 14.56 29.72 18.09
C ALA A 9 13.99 30.38 19.34
N ALA A 10 12.97 29.77 19.96
CA ALA A 10 12.46 30.19 21.27
C ALA A 10 13.01 29.17 22.30
N GLY A 11 13.96 29.64 23.11
CA GLY A 11 14.40 28.99 24.33
C GLY A 11 13.42 29.24 25.47
N LEU A 12 13.06 28.22 26.21
CA LEU A 12 12.35 28.34 27.49
C LEU A 12 13.35 28.04 28.62
N LEU A 13 13.70 29.06 29.36
CA LEU A 13 14.40 29.00 30.64
C LEU A 13 13.41 28.69 31.76
N ALA A 14 13.78 27.68 32.56
CA ALA A 14 13.13 27.38 33.83
C ALA A 14 13.56 28.39 34.92
N SER A 15 12.63 28.85 35.71
CA SER A 15 12.90 29.42 37.01
C SER A 15 11.99 28.81 38.07
N SER A 16 12.63 28.22 39.04
CA SER A 16 12.10 27.60 40.25
C SER A 16 11.62 28.68 41.25
N ALA A 17 10.48 28.44 41.85
CA ALA A 17 10.19 29.02 43.17
C ALA A 17 9.39 28.02 44.02
N LEU A 18 9.98 27.65 45.11
CA LEU A 18 9.45 26.88 46.23
C LEU A 18 8.55 27.78 47.09
N ALA A 19 7.41 27.33 47.52
CA ALA A 19 6.75 27.69 48.76
C ALA A 19 5.76 26.63 49.21
N THR A 20 6.02 26.06 50.36
CA THR A 20 5.11 25.28 51.24
C THR A 20 4.68 26.20 52.40
N PRO A 21 3.83 25.80 53.35
CA PRO A 21 2.54 25.18 53.40
C PRO A 21 1.57 25.87 54.40
N ALA A 22 0.42 25.35 54.63
CA ALA A 22 -0.15 25.29 55.99
C ALA A 22 -1.42 24.40 56.06
N LEU A 23 -1.44 23.58 57.06
CA LEU A 23 -2.47 22.66 57.52
C LEU A 23 -3.71 23.43 58.06
N GLY A 24 -4.89 22.94 57.83
CA GLY A 24 -6.12 23.32 58.54
C GLY A 24 -7.19 22.23 58.36
N GLN A 25 -7.35 21.42 59.39
CA GLN A 25 -8.45 20.50 59.56
C GLN A 25 -9.72 21.24 60.01
N THR A 26 -10.86 20.96 59.34
CA THR A 26 -12.17 20.95 60.02
C THR A 26 -13.07 19.95 59.26
N GLY A 27 -13.58 18.98 59.98
CA GLY A 27 -14.52 17.99 59.46
C GLY A 27 -15.92 18.55 59.35
N VAL A 28 -16.60 18.10 58.33
CA VAL A 28 -18.08 18.08 58.24
C VAL A 28 -18.53 16.86 57.50
N ASN A 29 -19.45 16.10 58.09
CA ASN A 29 -20.19 15.00 57.53
C ASN A 29 -20.92 15.40 56.23
N ASN A 30 -20.81 14.61 55.18
CA ASN A 30 -21.76 14.66 54.07
C ASN A 30 -21.99 13.27 53.47
N THR A 31 -23.25 12.92 53.46
CA THR A 31 -23.87 11.80 52.74
C THR A 31 -23.53 11.82 51.25
N PRO A 32 -23.22 10.71 50.58
CA PRO A 32 -22.89 10.69 49.18
C PRO A 32 -24.17 10.92 48.32
N PRO A 33 -24.09 11.76 47.27
CA PRO A 33 -25.10 11.82 46.23
C PRO A 33 -25.05 10.54 45.36
N PRO A 34 -26.13 10.20 44.64
CA PRO A 34 -26.19 8.98 43.86
C PRO A 34 -25.17 9.01 42.69
N ALA A 35 -24.48 7.90 42.50
CA ALA A 35 -23.50 7.71 41.48
C ALA A 35 -24.09 7.92 40.09
N THR A 36 -23.78 9.04 39.48
CA THR A 36 -23.82 9.16 38.02
C THR A 36 -22.76 8.22 37.42
N ALA A 37 -23.22 7.32 36.56
CA ALA A 37 -22.34 6.38 35.86
C ALA A 37 -21.33 7.16 35.02
N GLN A 38 -20.14 7.40 35.57
CA GLN A 38 -18.94 7.67 34.77
C GLN A 38 -18.63 6.39 34.01
N VAL A 39 -18.77 6.41 32.70
CA VAL A 39 -18.28 5.35 31.84
C VAL A 39 -16.75 5.38 31.95
N ALA A 40 -16.24 4.40 32.71
CA ALA A 40 -14.83 4.24 32.98
C ALA A 40 -14.07 3.91 31.69
N GLN A 41 -13.36 4.86 31.15
CA GLN A 41 -12.27 4.62 30.19
C GLN A 41 -11.00 4.05 30.86
N ASP A 42 -11.03 3.91 32.19
CA ASP A 42 -9.92 3.35 33.00
C ASP A 42 -10.37 2.08 33.69
N GLY A 43 -10.18 0.93 33.05
CA GLY A 43 -10.42 -0.28 33.82
C GLY A 43 -10.64 -1.59 33.10
N LEU A 44 -10.07 -1.80 31.93
CA LEU A 44 -9.82 -3.18 31.54
C LEU A 44 -8.57 -3.66 32.27
N SER A 45 -8.79 -4.57 33.23
CA SER A 45 -7.72 -5.33 33.88
C SER A 45 -6.77 -5.84 32.79
N PRO A 46 -5.44 -5.86 33.00
CA PRO A 46 -4.47 -6.42 32.04
C PRO A 46 -4.81 -7.84 31.57
N ASP A 47 -5.70 -8.52 32.25
CA ASP A 47 -6.19 -9.87 31.96
C ASP A 47 -7.57 -9.93 31.29
N SER A 48 -8.21 -8.78 30.95
CA SER A 48 -9.49 -8.83 30.26
C SER A 48 -9.32 -9.39 28.84
N THR A 49 -10.04 -10.46 28.51
CA THR A 49 -10.09 -11.07 27.17
C THR A 49 -10.99 -10.26 26.21
N GLU A 50 -11.59 -9.20 26.69
CA GLU A 50 -12.55 -8.38 25.96
C GLU A 50 -11.83 -7.33 25.13
N ILE A 51 -11.95 -7.40 23.80
CA ILE A 51 -11.36 -6.44 22.86
C ILE A 51 -12.43 -5.44 22.44
N ILE A 52 -12.22 -4.17 22.74
CA ILE A 52 -13.03 -3.07 22.23
C ILE A 52 -12.52 -2.69 20.85
N VAL A 53 -13.42 -2.49 19.89
CA VAL A 53 -13.14 -2.07 18.51
C VAL A 53 -13.96 -0.83 18.16
N THR A 54 -13.52 -0.09 17.15
CA THR A 54 -14.22 1.10 16.65
C THR A 54 -14.63 0.94 15.17
N ALA A 55 -14.89 -0.30 14.77
CA ALA A 55 -15.20 -0.71 13.41
C ALA A 55 -16.41 0.01 12.78
N GLN A 56 -17.43 0.31 13.57
CA GLN A 56 -18.65 1.02 13.14
C GLN A 56 -18.60 2.51 13.51
N LYS A 57 -17.39 3.09 13.65
CA LYS A 57 -17.19 4.47 14.08
C LYS A 57 -17.74 4.77 15.50
N ARG A 58 -17.94 3.73 16.29
CA ARG A 58 -18.33 3.73 17.71
C ARG A 58 -17.52 2.67 18.44
N GLU A 59 -17.31 2.86 19.75
CA GLU A 59 -16.69 1.85 20.61
C GLU A 59 -17.67 0.72 20.90
N GLU A 60 -17.30 -0.49 20.56
CA GLU A 60 -18.12 -1.69 20.74
C GLU A 60 -17.23 -2.89 21.08
N ASN A 61 -17.76 -3.83 21.82
CA ASN A 61 -17.10 -5.09 22.06
C ASN A 61 -17.01 -5.93 20.77
N LEU A 62 -15.84 -6.45 20.42
CA LEU A 62 -15.60 -7.27 19.24
C LEU A 62 -16.62 -8.41 19.07
N SER A 63 -17.02 -9.05 20.18
CA SER A 63 -17.99 -10.17 20.17
C SER A 63 -19.42 -9.73 19.84
N LYS A 64 -19.73 -8.43 19.92
CA LYS A 64 -21.06 -7.86 19.69
C LYS A 64 -21.20 -7.15 18.35
N VAL A 65 -20.11 -6.88 17.66
CA VAL A 65 -20.11 -6.17 16.37
C VAL A 65 -20.52 -7.13 15.24
N PRO A 66 -21.63 -6.89 14.51
CA PRO A 66 -22.15 -7.81 13.49
C PRO A 66 -21.47 -7.62 12.12
N VAL A 67 -20.16 -7.76 12.08
CA VAL A 67 -19.34 -7.76 10.87
C VAL A 67 -18.20 -8.75 11.03
N SER A 68 -17.65 -9.21 9.93
CA SER A 68 -16.39 -9.95 9.95
C SER A 68 -15.23 -9.00 10.23
N ILE A 69 -14.71 -9.10 11.43
CA ILE A 69 -13.61 -8.28 11.94
C ILE A 69 -12.64 -9.13 12.75
N GLN A 70 -11.37 -8.95 12.52
CA GLN A 70 -10.28 -9.47 13.34
C GLN A 70 -9.54 -8.30 13.98
N ALA A 71 -9.20 -8.42 15.26
CA ALA A 71 -8.44 -7.41 15.97
C ALA A 71 -7.21 -8.05 16.66
N ILE A 72 -6.07 -7.38 16.51
CA ILE A 72 -4.81 -7.74 17.16
C ILE A 72 -4.52 -6.63 18.16
N GLY A 73 -4.79 -6.87 19.45
CA GLY A 73 -4.56 -5.90 20.52
C GLY A 73 -3.08 -5.77 20.91
N THR A 74 -2.75 -4.75 21.72
CA THR A 74 -1.37 -4.40 22.17
C THR A 74 -0.61 -5.61 22.69
N ARG A 75 -1.22 -6.37 23.59
CA ARG A 75 -0.58 -7.56 24.19
C ARG A 75 -0.13 -8.58 23.15
N ARG A 76 -0.98 -8.85 22.13
CA ARG A 76 -0.66 -9.80 21.07
C ARG A 76 0.37 -9.24 20.09
N LEU A 77 0.32 -7.92 19.78
CA LEU A 77 1.34 -7.24 18.99
C LEU A 77 2.72 -7.36 19.66
N ASP A 78 2.81 -7.11 20.95
CA ASP A 78 4.03 -7.24 21.75
C ASP A 78 4.51 -8.71 21.80
N GLN A 79 3.62 -9.67 22.10
CA GLN A 79 3.96 -11.09 22.20
C GLN A 79 4.51 -11.68 20.91
N LEU A 80 4.01 -11.23 19.75
CA LEU A 80 4.43 -11.69 18.42
C LEU A 80 5.56 -10.85 17.83
N ASN A 81 6.08 -9.85 18.56
CA ASN A 81 7.12 -8.93 18.13
C ASN A 81 6.80 -8.28 16.75
N ILE A 82 5.54 -7.84 16.58
CA ILE A 82 5.07 -7.24 15.35
C ILE A 82 5.53 -5.78 15.27
N SER A 83 6.36 -5.44 14.28
CA SER A 83 6.87 -4.09 14.06
C SER A 83 6.55 -3.49 12.69
N ASN A 84 6.06 -4.30 11.72
CA ASN A 84 5.79 -3.84 10.35
C ASN A 84 4.58 -4.53 9.71
N PHE A 85 4.26 -4.09 8.49
CA PHE A 85 3.13 -4.58 7.69
C PHE A 85 3.18 -6.10 7.46
N GLU A 86 4.32 -6.65 7.01
CA GLU A 86 4.43 -8.08 6.69
C GLU A 86 4.08 -8.96 7.90
N GLN A 87 4.55 -8.56 9.08
CA GLN A 87 4.41 -9.35 10.30
C GLN A 87 2.95 -9.42 10.77
N TYR A 88 2.21 -8.29 10.79
CA TYR A 88 0.81 -8.37 11.23
C TYR A 88 -0.10 -9.05 10.20
N THR A 89 0.20 -8.96 8.89
CA THR A 89 -0.61 -9.64 7.88
C THR A 89 -0.49 -11.16 7.90
N LYS A 90 0.57 -11.72 8.51
CA LYS A 90 0.65 -13.17 8.80
C LYS A 90 -0.48 -13.64 9.71
N GLN A 91 -0.95 -12.75 10.59
CA GLN A 91 -2.03 -13.02 11.55
C GLN A 91 -3.43 -12.79 10.99
N LEU A 92 -3.55 -12.22 9.77
CA LEU A 92 -4.79 -11.85 9.11
C LEU A 92 -5.01 -12.74 7.88
N PRO A 93 -5.70 -13.87 7.99
CA PRO A 93 -5.80 -14.85 6.90
C PRO A 93 -6.62 -14.36 5.72
N SER A 94 -7.60 -13.46 5.90
CA SER A 94 -8.37 -12.84 4.82
C SER A 94 -7.54 -11.85 3.98
N VAL A 95 -6.37 -11.42 4.48
CA VAL A 95 -5.50 -10.44 3.82
C VAL A 95 -4.41 -11.14 3.01
N SER A 96 -4.22 -10.76 1.76
CA SER A 96 -3.07 -11.09 0.93
C SER A 96 -2.40 -9.80 0.43
N PHE A 97 -1.18 -9.88 -0.07
CA PHE A 97 -0.47 -8.71 -0.57
C PHE A 97 0.56 -9.08 -1.64
N GLN A 98 0.90 -8.09 -2.44
CA GLN A 98 2.02 -8.12 -3.37
C GLN A 98 3.00 -7.02 -2.98
N THR A 99 4.28 -7.36 -2.90
CA THR A 99 5.33 -6.41 -2.52
C THR A 99 6.54 -6.56 -3.44
N SER A 100 7.23 -5.47 -3.71
CA SER A 100 8.53 -5.48 -4.38
C SER A 100 9.66 -5.12 -3.42
N GLN A 101 9.37 -4.33 -2.39
CA GLN A 101 10.32 -3.91 -1.35
C GLN A 101 9.56 -3.20 -0.22
N PRO A 102 10.16 -2.97 0.97
CA PRO A 102 9.55 -2.22 2.05
C PRO A 102 9.00 -0.86 1.59
N GLY A 103 7.76 -0.54 1.97
CA GLY A 103 7.04 0.67 1.54
C GLY A 103 6.45 0.63 0.13
N VAL A 104 6.58 -0.50 -0.60
CA VAL A 104 5.93 -0.72 -1.91
C VAL A 104 5.11 -1.99 -1.84
N THR A 105 3.95 -1.90 -1.21
CA THR A 105 3.07 -3.05 -0.96
C THR A 105 1.64 -2.70 -1.35
N VAL A 106 1.01 -3.57 -2.13
CA VAL A 106 -0.42 -3.50 -2.48
C VAL A 106 -1.16 -4.57 -1.69
N VAL A 107 -2.21 -4.17 -0.99
CA VAL A 107 -3.00 -5.03 -0.12
C VAL A 107 -4.26 -5.47 -0.82
N TYR A 108 -4.61 -6.72 -0.64
CA TYR A 108 -5.85 -7.35 -1.10
C TYR A 108 -6.56 -8.05 0.05
N MET A 109 -7.86 -8.21 -0.07
CA MET A 109 -8.66 -8.86 0.97
C MET A 109 -9.72 -9.77 0.33
N ARG A 110 -9.93 -10.97 0.92
CA ARG A 110 -10.92 -11.96 0.46
C ARG A 110 -10.78 -12.33 -1.03
N GLY A 111 -9.59 -12.23 -1.61
CA GLY A 111 -9.38 -12.54 -3.02
C GLY A 111 -9.77 -11.45 -4.01
N VAL A 112 -10.16 -10.27 -3.56
CA VAL A 112 -10.37 -9.10 -4.42
C VAL A 112 -9.01 -8.56 -4.82
N ALA A 113 -8.35 -9.28 -5.73
CA ALA A 113 -6.98 -9.04 -6.15
C ALA A 113 -6.91 -8.94 -7.68
N THR A 114 -6.33 -7.86 -8.17
CA THR A 114 -6.19 -7.60 -9.61
C THR A 114 -4.80 -7.97 -10.14
N GLY A 115 -3.82 -8.17 -9.24
CA GLY A 115 -2.44 -8.06 -9.63
C GLY A 115 -2.12 -6.62 -10.05
N GLY A 116 -1.01 -6.42 -10.67
CA GLY A 116 -0.63 -5.12 -11.22
C GLY A 116 0.87 -4.95 -11.24
N ASP A 117 1.32 -3.92 -11.94
CA ASP A 117 2.72 -3.57 -12.15
C ASP A 117 3.24 -2.49 -11.20
N GLY A 118 2.45 -2.11 -10.18
CA GLY A 118 2.82 -1.07 -9.22
C GLY A 118 2.87 0.35 -9.81
N ASN A 119 2.16 0.60 -10.89
CA ASN A 119 2.23 1.88 -11.60
C ASN A 119 1.77 3.07 -10.72
N HIS A 120 2.58 4.14 -10.71
CA HIS A 120 2.35 5.38 -9.94
C HIS A 120 1.08 6.15 -10.30
N SER A 121 0.44 5.85 -11.45
CA SER A 121 -0.85 6.41 -11.86
C SER A 121 -1.95 5.35 -11.97
N GLY A 122 -1.75 4.18 -11.34
CA GLY A 122 -2.68 3.06 -11.33
C GLY A 122 -4.01 3.34 -10.63
N SER A 123 -4.87 2.31 -10.57
CA SER A 123 -6.11 2.35 -9.81
C SER A 123 -5.86 2.58 -8.32
N LEU A 124 -6.84 3.16 -7.63
CA LEU A 124 -6.81 3.21 -6.17
C LEU A 124 -6.81 1.78 -5.59
N PRO A 125 -6.16 1.53 -4.43
CA PRO A 125 -6.24 0.25 -3.75
C PRO A 125 -7.69 -0.14 -3.41
N SER A 126 -8.00 -1.44 -3.43
CA SER A 126 -9.29 -1.99 -3.04
C SER A 126 -9.47 -2.12 -1.51
N VAL A 127 -8.37 -2.04 -0.75
CA VAL A 127 -8.35 -2.09 0.72
C VAL A 127 -7.89 -0.75 1.27
N GLY A 128 -8.73 -0.16 2.13
CA GLY A 128 -8.41 1.10 2.81
C GLY A 128 -7.47 0.89 3.99
N THR A 129 -6.49 1.76 4.16
CA THR A 129 -5.65 1.80 5.36
C THR A 129 -5.89 3.08 6.12
N TYR A 130 -6.13 2.96 7.41
CA TYR A 130 -6.41 4.06 8.32
C TYR A 130 -5.40 4.07 9.47
N LEU A 131 -4.95 5.25 9.84
CA LEU A 131 -4.24 5.51 11.08
C LEU A 131 -5.16 6.32 11.99
N ASP A 132 -5.61 5.72 13.08
CA ASP A 132 -6.72 6.23 13.89
C ASP A 132 -7.97 6.48 13.03
N GLU A 133 -8.48 7.70 13.00
CA GLU A 133 -9.65 8.10 12.20
C GLU A 133 -9.29 8.54 10.77
N GLN A 134 -8.01 8.55 10.40
CA GLN A 134 -7.52 9.20 9.18
C GLN A 134 -7.17 8.20 8.08
N PRO A 135 -7.67 8.39 6.84
CA PRO A 135 -7.30 7.55 5.70
C PRO A 135 -5.86 7.86 5.27
N VAL A 136 -4.98 6.86 5.35
CA VAL A 136 -3.56 6.97 4.91
C VAL A 136 -3.28 6.19 3.63
N THR A 137 -4.29 5.65 2.99
CA THR A 137 -4.17 4.99 1.69
C THR A 137 -3.64 5.95 0.64
N THR A 138 -2.59 5.57 -0.09
CA THR A 138 -2.04 6.32 -1.22
C THR A 138 -2.04 5.46 -2.48
N ILE A 139 -1.96 6.09 -3.65
CA ILE A 139 -1.73 5.38 -4.91
C ILE A 139 -0.31 4.83 -4.91
N GLY A 140 -0.11 3.66 -5.51
CA GLY A 140 1.22 3.06 -5.65
C GLY A 140 1.74 2.32 -4.41
N GLY A 141 0.92 2.16 -3.38
CA GLY A 141 1.25 1.32 -2.22
C GLY A 141 0.72 1.84 -0.89
N THR A 142 0.58 0.91 0.04
CA THR A 142 0.17 1.17 1.42
C THR A 142 1.36 1.74 2.20
N LEU A 143 1.10 2.71 3.10
CA LEU A 143 2.12 3.15 4.06
C LEU A 143 2.50 1.99 4.97
N ASP A 144 3.79 1.73 5.09
CA ASP A 144 4.32 0.81 6.08
C ASP A 144 4.61 1.58 7.38
N VAL A 145 3.60 1.69 8.22
CA VAL A 145 3.68 2.37 9.51
C VAL A 145 4.35 1.44 10.50
N HIS A 146 5.39 1.91 11.20
CA HIS A 146 6.05 1.17 12.26
C HIS A 146 5.09 0.89 13.43
N ILE A 147 5.02 -0.37 13.84
CA ILE A 147 4.08 -0.84 14.86
C ILE A 147 4.78 -0.86 16.22
N TYR A 148 4.64 0.22 16.97
CA TYR A 148 5.07 0.34 18.36
C TYR A 148 4.14 1.27 19.12
N ASP A 149 3.76 0.92 20.33
CA ASP A 149 2.77 1.63 21.16
C ASP A 149 1.41 1.81 20.43
N ILE A 150 0.93 0.73 19.81
CA ILE A 150 -0.33 0.62 19.12
C ILE A 150 -1.36 -0.08 20.01
N ALA A 151 -2.56 0.51 20.15
CA ALA A 151 -3.64 -0.07 20.93
C ALA A 151 -4.16 -1.36 20.27
N ARG A 152 -4.35 -1.33 18.96
CA ARG A 152 -4.77 -2.50 18.17
C ARG A 152 -4.68 -2.26 16.67
N ILE A 153 -4.66 -3.36 15.92
CA ILE A 153 -4.88 -3.37 14.47
C ILE A 153 -6.20 -4.07 14.23
N GLU A 154 -7.14 -3.39 13.57
CA GLU A 154 -8.45 -3.91 13.17
C GLU A 154 -8.43 -4.22 11.67
N SER A 155 -8.86 -5.42 11.26
CA SER A 155 -9.05 -5.84 9.89
C SER A 155 -10.53 -6.13 9.65
N LEU A 156 -11.20 -5.23 8.95
CA LEU A 156 -12.61 -5.34 8.58
C LEU A 156 -12.70 -5.94 7.18
N ALA A 157 -13.18 -7.16 7.07
CA ALA A 157 -13.28 -7.87 5.80
C ALA A 157 -14.64 -7.63 5.12
N GLY A 158 -14.63 -7.58 3.77
CA GLY A 158 -15.80 -7.22 2.97
C GLY A 158 -15.99 -5.70 2.80
N PRO A 159 -16.94 -5.28 1.95
CA PRO A 159 -17.15 -3.88 1.63
C PRO A 159 -17.46 -3.00 2.84
N GLN A 160 -16.63 -1.99 3.07
CA GLN A 160 -16.78 -0.96 4.09
C GLN A 160 -17.08 0.42 3.50
N GLY A 161 -17.50 0.48 2.23
CA GLY A 161 -17.68 1.72 1.48
C GLY A 161 -18.68 2.70 2.08
N THR A 162 -19.67 2.25 2.88
CA THR A 162 -20.65 3.10 3.53
C THR A 162 -20.01 4.05 4.54
N LEU A 163 -19.21 3.56 5.47
CA LEU A 163 -18.58 4.38 6.52
C LEU A 163 -17.16 4.86 6.16
N TYR A 164 -16.42 4.10 5.34
CA TYR A 164 -15.01 4.34 5.05
C TYR A 164 -14.72 4.80 3.61
N GLY A 165 -15.67 4.69 2.69
CA GLY A 165 -15.60 5.30 1.34
C GLY A 165 -14.80 4.50 0.31
N ALA A 166 -14.23 5.24 -0.65
CA ALA A 166 -13.79 4.73 -1.95
C ALA A 166 -12.71 3.62 -1.92
N SER A 167 -11.70 3.73 -1.06
CA SER A 167 -10.62 2.74 -0.99
C SER A 167 -10.94 1.55 -0.08
N SER A 168 -12.17 1.47 0.44
CA SER A 168 -12.62 0.38 1.32
C SER A 168 -13.61 -0.56 0.61
N GLN A 169 -13.33 -0.83 -0.67
CA GLN A 169 -14.16 -1.70 -1.52
C GLN A 169 -14.16 -3.15 -1.04
N ALA A 170 -12.99 -3.72 -0.76
CA ALA A 170 -12.81 -5.10 -0.34
C ALA A 170 -12.67 -5.25 1.18
N GLY A 171 -12.37 -4.16 1.86
CA GLY A 171 -12.18 -4.11 3.30
C GLY A 171 -11.33 -2.93 3.76
N THR A 172 -11.07 -2.89 5.06
CA THR A 172 -10.31 -1.80 5.70
C THR A 172 -9.37 -2.37 6.75
N ILE A 173 -8.13 -1.89 6.78
CA ILE A 173 -7.18 -2.12 7.86
C ILE A 173 -7.04 -0.81 8.64
N ARG A 174 -7.24 -0.87 9.96
CA ARG A 174 -7.12 0.28 10.85
C ARG A 174 -6.02 0.05 11.88
N ILE A 175 -5.09 0.96 11.98
CA ILE A 175 -4.03 1.00 13.00
C ILE A 175 -4.47 2.04 14.02
N ILE A 176 -4.83 1.60 15.22
CA ILE A 176 -5.31 2.45 16.30
C ILE A 176 -4.19 2.65 17.32
N THR A 177 -3.77 3.90 17.50
CA THR A 177 -2.67 4.25 18.40
C THR A 177 -3.16 4.37 19.85
N ASN A 178 -2.26 4.08 20.82
CA ASN A 178 -2.54 4.41 22.21
C ASN A 178 -2.66 5.92 22.37
N LYS A 179 -3.71 6.37 23.07
CA LYS A 179 -3.99 7.77 23.34
C LYS A 179 -3.29 8.25 24.63
N PRO A 180 -3.00 9.56 24.78
CA PRO A 180 -2.52 10.09 26.05
C PRO A 180 -3.51 9.84 27.20
N ARG A 181 -3.02 9.45 28.36
CA ARG A 181 -3.78 9.20 29.59
C ARG A 181 -3.57 10.30 30.60
N LEU A 182 -4.65 10.88 31.06
CA LEU A 182 -4.64 11.81 32.19
C LEU A 182 -4.26 11.07 33.47
N HIS A 183 -3.64 11.76 34.41
CA HIS A 183 -3.29 11.28 35.77
C HIS A 183 -2.38 10.01 35.79
N THR A 184 -1.78 9.64 34.65
CA THR A 184 -0.90 8.46 34.56
C THR A 184 0.44 8.83 34.00
N THR A 185 1.51 8.61 34.77
CA THR A 185 2.89 8.64 34.27
C THR A 185 3.32 7.22 33.97
N GLU A 186 3.67 6.95 32.72
CA GLU A 186 4.19 5.66 32.30
C GLU A 186 5.26 5.83 31.24
N GLY A 187 6.22 4.94 31.22
CA GLY A 187 7.23 4.88 30.20
C GLY A 187 7.65 3.45 29.88
N ARG A 188 8.16 3.28 28.66
CA ARG A 188 8.68 2.00 28.19
C ARG A 188 9.85 2.23 27.24
N VAL A 189 10.88 1.40 27.38
CA VAL A 189 12.02 1.33 26.43
C VAL A 189 12.25 -0.13 26.09
N ASP A 190 12.35 -0.43 24.79
CA ASP A 190 12.60 -1.77 24.25
C ASP A 190 13.82 -1.73 23.34
N GLY A 191 14.68 -2.74 23.45
CA GLY A 191 15.84 -2.96 22.61
C GLY A 191 15.84 -4.37 22.05
N GLU A 192 16.33 -4.52 20.82
CA GLU A 192 16.46 -5.81 20.15
C GLU A 192 17.74 -5.86 19.33
N ILE A 193 18.39 -7.02 19.32
CA ILE A 193 19.45 -7.38 18.38
C ILE A 193 19.07 -8.70 17.71
N ASN A 194 19.33 -8.81 16.42
CA ASN A 194 19.01 -10.02 15.67
C ASN A 194 20.04 -10.32 14.57
N THR A 195 20.00 -11.57 14.08
CA THR A 195 20.78 -12.01 12.93
C THR A 195 19.88 -12.81 11.99
N VAL A 196 20.07 -12.60 10.70
CA VAL A 196 19.31 -13.27 9.64
C VAL A 196 20.18 -14.36 9.02
N ALA A 197 19.63 -15.56 8.81
CA ALA A 197 20.32 -16.64 8.13
C ALA A 197 20.69 -16.23 6.70
N HIS A 198 21.93 -16.51 6.30
CA HIS A 198 22.49 -16.05 5.02
C HIS A 198 22.48 -14.52 4.88
N GLY A 199 22.41 -13.80 5.98
CA GLY A 199 22.26 -12.34 5.99
C GLY A 199 23.12 -11.65 7.02
N GLY A 200 22.86 -10.36 7.25
CA GLY A 200 23.57 -9.51 8.19
C GLY A 200 22.94 -9.51 9.59
N GLN A 201 23.32 -8.50 10.35
CA GLN A 201 22.79 -8.20 11.68
C GLN A 201 21.82 -7.02 11.62
N GLY A 202 20.73 -7.13 12.38
CA GLY A 202 19.72 -6.11 12.57
C GLY A 202 19.50 -5.80 14.04
N GLY A 203 18.59 -4.87 14.29
CA GLY A 203 18.18 -4.53 15.65
C GLY A 203 17.25 -3.32 15.67
N LYS A 204 16.66 -3.07 16.82
CA LYS A 204 15.79 -1.91 17.03
C LYS A 204 15.92 -1.34 18.42
N LEU A 205 15.59 -0.06 18.55
CA LEU A 205 15.43 0.68 19.79
C LEU A 205 14.14 1.47 19.71
N GLU A 206 13.26 1.26 20.69
CA GLU A 206 11.93 1.83 20.74
C GLU A 206 11.66 2.39 22.12
N GLY A 207 10.93 3.51 22.20
CA GLY A 207 10.59 4.10 23.48
C GLY A 207 9.28 4.87 23.41
N MET A 208 8.57 4.86 24.54
CA MET A 208 7.37 5.67 24.74
C MET A 208 7.33 6.28 26.13
N ILE A 209 6.68 7.43 26.24
CA ILE A 209 6.38 8.10 27.50
C ILE A 209 4.98 8.69 27.46
N ASN A 210 4.26 8.57 28.56
CA ASN A 210 2.99 9.27 28.80
C ASN A 210 3.14 10.15 30.04
N LEU A 211 2.85 11.42 29.90
CA LEU A 211 3.00 12.43 30.95
C LEU A 211 1.68 13.20 31.13
N PRO A 212 1.08 13.19 32.33
CA PRO A 212 0.06 14.16 32.67
C PRO A 212 0.73 15.53 32.85
N VAL A 213 0.37 16.49 31.99
CA VAL A 213 0.93 17.85 32.00
C VAL A 213 0.13 18.75 32.95
N ALA A 214 -1.18 18.53 33.02
CA ALA A 214 -2.13 19.18 33.89
C ALA A 214 -3.33 18.25 34.10
N ASP A 215 -4.23 18.60 35.00
CA ASP A 215 -5.43 17.78 35.32
C ASP A 215 -6.25 17.38 34.08
N ARG A 216 -6.30 18.23 33.08
CA ARG A 216 -7.05 18.06 31.82
C ARG A 216 -6.14 17.94 30.57
N ILE A 217 -4.84 17.85 30.75
CA ILE A 217 -3.87 17.79 29.63
C ILE A 217 -2.90 16.64 29.87
N ALA A 218 -2.79 15.75 28.88
CA ALA A 218 -1.78 14.71 28.86
C ALA A 218 -1.02 14.69 27.53
N PHE A 219 0.24 14.35 27.59
CA PHE A 219 1.13 14.16 26.46
C PHE A 219 1.54 12.70 26.33
N ARG A 220 1.56 12.16 25.11
CA ARG A 220 2.16 10.86 24.80
C ARG A 220 3.16 11.00 23.66
N GLY A 221 4.40 10.62 23.92
CA GLY A 221 5.50 10.63 22.97
C GLY A 221 6.00 9.22 22.66
N VAL A 222 6.34 8.96 21.41
CA VAL A 222 6.88 7.69 20.92
C VAL A 222 8.05 7.99 20.00
N GLY A 223 9.14 7.24 20.14
CA GLY A 223 10.27 7.29 19.24
C GLY A 223 10.79 5.89 18.93
N TYR A 224 11.30 5.69 17.72
CA TYR A 224 11.82 4.40 17.29
C TYR A 224 12.93 4.53 16.25
N TRP A 225 13.80 3.54 16.25
CA TRP A 225 14.81 3.26 15.24
C TRP A 225 14.90 1.75 15.04
N GLN A 226 14.88 1.30 13.78
CA GLN A 226 15.00 -0.10 13.41
C GLN A 226 15.92 -0.25 12.21
N ARG A 227 16.79 -1.24 12.23
CA ARG A 227 17.55 -1.71 11.09
C ARG A 227 17.23 -3.17 10.83
N ASP A 228 16.68 -3.45 9.65
CA ASP A 228 16.49 -4.80 9.13
C ASP A 228 17.71 -5.18 8.29
N ALA A 229 18.29 -6.32 8.59
CA ALA A 229 19.47 -6.81 7.91
C ALA A 229 19.17 -7.20 6.46
N GLY A 230 20.11 -6.96 5.57
CA GLY A 230 20.10 -7.52 4.21
C GLY A 230 20.38 -9.02 4.20
N TYR A 231 19.92 -9.72 3.18
CA TYR A 231 20.07 -11.16 2.99
C TYR A 231 20.10 -11.59 1.50
N ILE A 232 20.16 -10.63 0.59
CA ILE A 232 20.33 -10.87 -0.85
C ILE A 232 21.72 -10.40 -1.23
N ASP A 233 22.44 -11.22 -2.02
CA ASP A 233 23.77 -10.91 -2.50
C ASP A 233 23.71 -10.40 -3.93
N ASN A 234 24.37 -9.27 -4.21
CA ASN A 234 24.64 -8.81 -5.56
C ASN A 234 25.95 -9.44 -6.03
N ILE A 235 25.84 -10.49 -6.85
CA ILE A 235 26.98 -11.25 -7.36
C ILE A 235 27.51 -10.67 -8.67
N ARG A 236 28.71 -11.10 -9.08
CA ARG A 236 29.33 -10.65 -10.32
C ARG A 236 28.52 -11.14 -11.53
N GLY A 237 28.19 -10.22 -12.44
CA GLY A 237 27.57 -10.47 -13.73
C GLY A 237 28.21 -9.66 -14.85
N SER A 238 27.99 -10.06 -16.08
CA SER A 238 28.40 -9.33 -17.29
C SER A 238 27.32 -9.39 -18.36
N ARG A 239 27.28 -8.37 -19.22
CA ARG A 239 26.41 -8.29 -20.40
C ARG A 239 27.24 -7.87 -21.60
N THR A 240 26.96 -8.47 -22.77
CA THR A 240 27.58 -8.08 -24.03
C THR A 240 26.50 -7.68 -25.01
N TYR A 241 26.59 -6.48 -25.53
CA TYR A 241 25.69 -5.90 -26.51
C TYR A 241 26.38 -5.79 -27.84
N ILE A 242 25.70 -6.13 -28.93
CA ILE A 242 26.21 -5.95 -30.29
C ILE A 242 26.31 -4.46 -30.61
N GLY A 243 27.23 -4.12 -31.53
CA GLY A 243 27.37 -2.75 -31.96
C GLY A 243 26.22 -2.28 -32.85
N THR A 244 26.07 -0.96 -32.98
CA THR A 244 25.11 -0.35 -33.92
C THR A 244 25.42 -0.72 -35.36
N PRO A 245 24.38 -0.95 -36.23
CA PRO A 245 24.61 -1.29 -37.62
C PRO A 245 25.22 -0.12 -38.39
N ILE A 246 26.00 -0.48 -39.37
CA ILE A 246 26.50 0.43 -40.42
C ILE A 246 25.65 0.18 -41.65
N PHE A 247 24.90 1.18 -42.07
CA PHE A 247 24.09 1.08 -43.28
C PHE A 247 24.87 1.56 -44.50
N GLY A 248 24.68 0.87 -45.58
CA GLY A 248 25.18 1.26 -46.92
C GLY A 248 24.15 1.02 -47.99
N PRO A 249 24.35 1.56 -49.17
CA PRO A 249 23.42 1.35 -50.29
C PRO A 249 23.36 -0.15 -50.66
N ASP A 250 22.16 -0.66 -50.92
CA ASP A 250 21.98 -2.00 -51.48
C ASP A 250 22.47 -2.04 -52.89
N PRO A 251 23.55 -2.81 -53.22
CA PRO A 251 24.10 -2.87 -54.56
C PRO A 251 23.12 -3.51 -55.58
N THR A 252 22.05 -4.14 -55.12
CA THR A 252 21.03 -4.75 -55.96
C THR A 252 19.76 -3.89 -56.10
N SER A 253 19.73 -2.72 -55.43
CA SER A 253 18.57 -1.83 -55.46
C SER A 253 18.47 -1.11 -56.77
N GLU A 254 17.32 -1.20 -57.43
CA GLU A 254 17.02 -0.47 -58.66
C GLU A 254 16.35 0.91 -58.38
N THR A 255 16.24 1.30 -57.07
CA THR A 255 15.62 2.59 -56.70
C THR A 255 16.69 3.70 -56.64
N ASP A 256 16.26 4.95 -56.87
CA ASP A 256 17.09 6.16 -56.71
C ASP A 256 16.43 7.09 -55.62
N PRO A 257 17.02 7.27 -54.44
CA PRO A 257 18.27 6.64 -53.95
C PRO A 257 18.12 5.15 -53.70
N PRO A 258 19.23 4.36 -53.78
CA PRO A 258 19.19 2.92 -53.52
C PRO A 258 18.76 2.59 -52.11
N ALA A 259 18.07 1.46 -51.95
CA ALA A 259 17.70 0.95 -50.63
C ALA A 259 18.91 0.79 -49.72
N GLN A 260 18.74 0.96 -48.42
CA GLN A 260 19.81 0.81 -47.43
C GLN A 260 19.80 -0.58 -46.83
N ILE A 261 20.96 -1.25 -46.83
CA ILE A 261 21.16 -2.55 -46.17
C ILE A 261 22.24 -2.42 -45.08
N ILE A 262 22.25 -3.36 -44.15
CA ILE A 262 23.29 -3.43 -43.13
C ILE A 262 24.55 -3.98 -43.80
N THR A 263 25.60 -3.15 -43.86
CA THR A 263 26.92 -3.52 -44.46
C THR A 263 27.94 -3.93 -43.41
N GLY A 264 27.67 -3.70 -42.13
CA GLY A 264 28.51 -4.07 -41.00
C GLY A 264 27.96 -3.58 -39.69
N TYR A 265 28.75 -3.78 -38.63
CA TYR A 265 28.39 -3.33 -37.26
C TYR A 265 29.57 -2.57 -36.64
N ASN A 266 29.28 -1.54 -35.87
CA ASN A 266 30.27 -0.94 -34.97
C ASN A 266 30.73 -1.98 -33.92
N PRO A 267 31.86 -1.79 -33.26
CA PRO A 267 32.27 -2.67 -32.15
C PRO A 267 31.21 -2.77 -31.08
N GLY A 268 30.96 -4.00 -30.59
CA GLY A 268 30.09 -4.25 -29.47
C GLY A 268 30.70 -3.81 -28.14
N ILE A 269 29.90 -3.81 -27.10
CA ILE A 269 30.27 -3.38 -25.75
C ILE A 269 30.03 -4.52 -24.75
N THR A 270 31.04 -4.83 -23.94
CA THR A 270 30.91 -5.73 -22.79
C THR A 270 31.03 -4.92 -21.50
N VAL A 271 30.06 -5.07 -20.65
CA VAL A 271 29.91 -4.38 -19.34
C VAL A 271 29.79 -5.37 -18.20
N ASN A 272 30.18 -4.98 -17.00
CA ASN A 272 30.03 -5.80 -15.80
C ASN A 272 29.64 -4.92 -14.59
N ASN A 273 29.32 -5.59 -13.48
CA ASN A 273 28.94 -4.96 -12.23
C ASN A 273 29.98 -5.14 -11.11
N ALA A 274 31.24 -5.36 -11.44
CA ALA A 274 32.28 -5.70 -10.47
C ALA A 274 32.38 -4.71 -9.28
N ASN A 275 32.12 -3.42 -9.54
CA ASN A 275 32.12 -2.35 -8.52
C ASN A 275 30.88 -2.33 -7.62
N LEU A 276 29.87 -3.13 -7.92
CA LEU A 276 28.60 -3.22 -7.18
C LEU A 276 28.39 -4.57 -6.46
N VAL A 277 29.36 -5.49 -6.60
CA VAL A 277 29.34 -6.79 -5.92
C VAL A 277 29.35 -6.55 -4.40
N LYS A 278 28.33 -7.07 -3.71
CA LYS A 278 28.16 -6.86 -2.28
C LYS A 278 27.24 -7.92 -1.69
N ASN A 279 27.66 -8.52 -0.60
CA ASN A 279 26.83 -9.42 0.18
C ASN A 279 25.81 -8.63 1.02
N ASN A 280 24.63 -9.22 1.22
CA ASN A 280 23.58 -8.69 2.07
C ASN A 280 23.20 -7.23 1.71
N PHE A 281 23.07 -6.95 0.41
CA PHE A 281 23.00 -5.57 -0.06
C PHE A 281 21.63 -4.90 0.12
N ASN A 282 20.58 -5.65 0.53
CA ASN A 282 19.19 -5.21 0.64
C ASN A 282 18.76 -4.87 2.08
N ASP A 283 19.57 -4.12 2.81
CA ASP A 283 19.22 -3.68 4.16
C ASP A 283 18.21 -2.51 4.17
N THR A 284 17.45 -2.39 5.28
CA THR A 284 16.49 -1.29 5.49
C THR A 284 16.73 -0.64 6.84
N THR A 285 16.64 0.69 6.88
CA THR A 285 16.63 1.46 8.14
C THR A 285 15.36 2.29 8.19
N THR A 286 14.62 2.16 9.29
CA THR A 286 13.41 2.93 9.58
C THR A 286 13.58 3.66 10.90
N TYR A 287 13.23 4.95 10.94
CA TYR A 287 13.19 5.72 12.19
C TYR A 287 12.06 6.75 12.13
N GLY A 288 11.59 7.11 13.29
CA GLY A 288 10.49 8.06 13.38
C GLY A 288 9.99 8.27 14.80
N GLY A 289 8.85 8.92 14.88
CA GLY A 289 8.21 9.18 16.16
C GLY A 289 6.80 9.73 16.00
N ARG A 290 6.05 9.63 17.08
CA ARG A 290 4.69 10.14 17.22
C ARG A 290 4.58 10.98 18.48
N ALA A 291 3.88 12.10 18.38
CA ALA A 291 3.50 12.93 19.52
C ALA A 291 2.00 13.19 19.48
N ALA A 292 1.32 13.04 20.60
CA ALA A 292 -0.09 13.32 20.77
C ALA A 292 -0.33 14.11 22.07
N LEU A 293 -1.26 15.04 22.03
CA LEU A 293 -1.81 15.70 23.21
C LEU A 293 -3.28 15.32 23.34
N LYS A 294 -3.73 15.03 24.55
CA LYS A 294 -5.15 15.01 24.90
C LYS A 294 -5.42 16.27 25.73
N ILE A 295 -6.41 17.05 25.32
CA ILE A 295 -6.82 18.29 25.98
C ILE A 295 -8.31 18.19 26.22
N ASP A 296 -8.73 17.96 27.46
CA ASP A 296 -10.14 18.01 27.85
C ASP A 296 -10.48 19.49 28.17
N LEU A 297 -11.18 20.13 27.22
CA LEU A 297 -11.60 21.53 27.37
C LEU A 297 -12.59 21.69 28.54
N ASP A 298 -13.50 20.73 28.62
CA ASP A 298 -14.46 20.57 29.71
C ASP A 298 -14.83 19.08 29.82
N ASP A 299 -15.87 18.74 30.54
CA ASP A 299 -16.32 17.35 30.76
C ASP A 299 -16.98 16.74 29.50
N ASN A 300 -17.28 17.54 28.48
CA ASN A 300 -17.95 17.13 27.25
C ASN A 300 -17.05 17.21 26.00
N TRP A 301 -15.96 17.98 26.03
CA TRP A 301 -15.15 18.25 24.84
C TRP A 301 -13.69 17.89 25.03
N THR A 302 -13.19 17.03 24.14
CA THR A 302 -11.79 16.61 24.05
C THR A 302 -11.21 16.99 22.70
N VAL A 303 -10.01 17.53 22.69
CA VAL A 303 -9.23 17.86 21.50
C VAL A 303 -7.93 17.07 21.50
N THR A 304 -7.68 16.32 20.45
CA THR A 304 -6.49 15.44 20.34
C THR A 304 -5.70 15.78 19.06
N PRO A 305 -4.77 16.75 19.08
CA PRO A 305 -3.79 16.90 18.01
C PRO A 305 -2.74 15.79 18.07
N THR A 306 -2.37 15.27 16.90
CA THR A 306 -1.37 14.20 16.76
C THR A 306 -0.47 14.51 15.57
N VAL A 307 0.83 14.25 15.71
CA VAL A 307 1.82 14.29 14.63
C VAL A 307 2.60 13.00 14.61
N LEU A 308 2.71 12.41 13.44
CA LEU A 308 3.57 11.25 13.17
C LEU A 308 4.56 11.61 12.07
N HIS A 309 5.83 11.31 12.27
CA HIS A 309 6.86 11.37 11.23
C HIS A 309 7.61 10.04 11.15
N GLN A 310 7.83 9.56 9.92
CA GLN A 310 8.65 8.37 9.67
C GLN A 310 9.52 8.55 8.44
N SER A 311 10.73 8.03 8.51
CA SER A 311 11.69 7.95 7.41
C SER A 311 12.18 6.51 7.27
N LEU A 312 12.01 5.95 6.08
CA LEU A 312 12.51 4.65 5.68
C LEU A 312 13.59 4.85 4.60
N LYS A 313 14.70 4.14 4.71
CA LYS A 313 15.73 4.03 3.69
C LYS A 313 16.07 2.57 3.49
N SER A 314 15.92 2.07 2.28
CA SER A 314 16.37 0.74 1.88
C SER A 314 17.42 0.83 0.79
N HIS A 315 18.32 -0.13 0.78
CA HIS A 315 19.34 -0.32 -0.26
C HIS A 315 19.06 -1.62 -1.01
N GLY A 316 19.57 -1.71 -2.23
CA GLY A 316 19.50 -2.91 -3.05
C GLY A 316 18.10 -3.30 -3.50
N ASN A 317 18.04 -4.43 -4.14
CA ASN A 317 16.82 -5.07 -4.61
C ASN A 317 16.36 -6.13 -3.60
N PHE A 318 15.05 -6.24 -3.41
CA PHE A 318 14.43 -7.24 -2.55
C PHE A 318 13.98 -8.48 -3.32
N SER A 319 14.37 -8.63 -4.57
CA SER A 319 14.17 -9.84 -5.37
C SER A 319 15.50 -10.51 -5.71
N TYR A 320 15.47 -11.82 -5.82
CA TYR A 320 16.61 -12.64 -6.29
C TYR A 320 16.24 -13.37 -7.58
N ASP A 321 17.24 -13.82 -8.32
CA ASP A 321 17.10 -14.60 -9.53
C ASP A 321 17.35 -16.09 -9.21
N PRO A 322 16.33 -16.98 -9.27
CA PRO A 322 16.54 -18.40 -9.02
C PRO A 322 17.55 -19.09 -9.94
N GLN A 323 17.83 -18.51 -11.11
CA GLN A 323 18.82 -19.07 -12.05
C GLN A 323 20.27 -18.78 -11.60
N LEU A 324 20.46 -17.71 -10.81
CA LEU A 324 21.76 -17.36 -10.23
C LEU A 324 22.00 -18.00 -8.86
N GLY A 325 21.04 -18.77 -8.35
CA GLY A 325 21.07 -19.43 -7.05
C GLY A 325 20.19 -18.77 -6.00
N ASP A 326 20.17 -19.37 -4.80
CA ASP A 326 19.33 -18.89 -3.70
C ASP A 326 19.81 -17.54 -3.20
N LEU A 327 18.92 -16.57 -3.11
CA LEU A 327 19.17 -15.20 -2.63
C LEU A 327 20.25 -14.42 -3.40
N ASN A 328 20.56 -14.79 -4.65
CA ASN A 328 21.52 -14.10 -5.51
C ASN A 328 20.83 -13.30 -6.61
N VAL A 329 21.43 -12.15 -6.95
CA VAL A 329 21.04 -11.34 -8.10
C VAL A 329 22.28 -10.67 -8.69
N ASP A 330 22.25 -10.25 -9.97
CA ASP A 330 23.27 -9.42 -10.60
C ASP A 330 22.66 -8.09 -11.04
N ARG A 331 22.90 -7.04 -10.25
CA ARG A 331 22.47 -5.66 -10.51
C ARG A 331 23.64 -4.82 -10.97
N PHE A 332 23.40 -3.99 -11.97
CA PHE A 332 24.40 -3.21 -12.67
C PHE A 332 24.35 -1.71 -12.33
N PHE A 333 23.29 -1.27 -11.62
CA PHE A 333 23.15 0.10 -11.12
C PHE A 333 22.80 0.09 -9.63
N PRO A 334 23.19 1.15 -8.88
CA PRO A 334 22.83 1.28 -7.47
C PRO A 334 21.30 1.40 -7.29
N GLU A 335 20.74 0.64 -6.37
CA GLU A 335 19.34 0.66 -6.04
C GLU A 335 19.13 1.20 -4.62
N ILE A 336 18.35 2.26 -4.50
CA ILE A 336 18.06 2.93 -3.23
C ILE A 336 16.60 3.35 -3.25
N ARG A 337 15.91 3.16 -2.12
CA ARG A 337 14.63 3.80 -1.84
C ARG A 337 14.69 4.63 -0.57
N LYS A 338 14.16 5.84 -0.65
CA LYS A 338 13.86 6.68 0.52
C LYS A 338 12.37 6.98 0.51
N ASP A 339 11.71 6.78 1.63
CA ASP A 339 10.28 7.05 1.81
C ASP A 339 10.09 7.80 3.13
N LYS A 340 9.68 9.06 3.04
CA LYS A 340 9.50 9.93 4.20
C LYS A 340 8.08 10.45 4.20
N PHE A 341 7.41 10.35 5.33
CA PHE A 341 6.11 10.97 5.48
C PHE A 341 5.92 11.65 6.83
N THR A 342 5.09 12.68 6.82
CA THR A 342 4.60 13.35 8.02
C THR A 342 3.09 13.44 7.92
N GLN A 343 2.40 13.02 8.96
CA GLN A 343 0.96 13.20 9.12
C GLN A 343 0.71 14.09 10.33
N ALA A 344 -0.02 15.19 10.14
CA ALA A 344 -0.63 15.97 11.20
C ALA A 344 -2.13 15.69 11.20
N ALA A 345 -2.68 15.38 12.35
CA ALA A 345 -4.09 15.06 12.53
C ALA A 345 -4.69 15.80 13.72
N LEU A 346 -5.96 16.13 13.63
CA LEU A 346 -6.74 16.72 14.69
C LEU A 346 -8.05 15.96 14.83
N THR A 347 -8.28 15.41 16.01
CA THR A 347 -9.57 14.84 16.38
C THR A 347 -10.19 15.73 17.44
N VAL A 348 -11.46 16.11 17.24
CA VAL A 348 -12.28 16.80 18.24
C VAL A 348 -13.50 15.94 18.50
N GLU A 349 -13.67 15.56 19.74
CA GLU A 349 -14.80 14.74 20.21
C GLU A 349 -15.57 15.55 21.23
N GLY A 350 -16.90 15.54 21.13
CA GLY A 350 -17.72 16.31 22.02
C GLY A 350 -19.17 15.87 22.05
N LYS A 351 -19.95 16.50 22.93
CA LYS A 351 -21.38 16.26 23.07
C LYS A 351 -22.19 17.53 22.84
N ILE A 352 -23.25 17.42 22.06
CA ILE A 352 -24.26 18.46 21.88
C ILE A 352 -25.61 17.86 22.32
N GLY A 353 -26.08 18.26 23.48
CA GLY A 353 -27.20 17.55 24.13
C GLY A 353 -26.82 16.09 24.38
N ASN A 354 -27.58 15.16 23.81
CA ASN A 354 -27.35 13.71 23.94
C ASN A 354 -26.59 13.13 22.75
N PHE A 355 -26.22 13.94 21.77
CA PHE A 355 -25.51 13.47 20.57
C PHE A 355 -24.02 13.59 20.74
N ASP A 356 -23.28 12.55 20.35
CA ASP A 356 -21.84 12.58 20.20
C ASP A 356 -21.46 13.20 18.86
N LEU A 357 -20.53 14.16 18.89
CA LEU A 357 -19.99 14.81 17.70
C LEU A 357 -18.52 14.47 17.57
N THR A 358 -18.09 14.14 16.35
CA THR A 358 -16.68 13.91 16.06
C THR A 358 -16.29 14.69 14.80
N TYR A 359 -15.22 15.48 14.92
CA TYR A 359 -14.49 16.01 13.80
C TYR A 359 -13.14 15.32 13.70
N ALA A 360 -12.77 14.88 12.51
CA ALA A 360 -11.49 14.21 12.22
C ALA A 360 -10.85 14.82 10.97
N GLY A 361 -9.85 15.69 11.17
CA GLY A 361 -9.09 16.34 10.10
C GLY A 361 -7.66 15.85 10.04
N ALA A 362 -7.08 15.69 8.85
CA ALA A 362 -5.66 15.38 8.69
C ALA A 362 -5.04 15.91 7.42
N TYR A 363 -3.73 16.08 7.49
CA TYR A 363 -2.86 16.39 6.37
C TYR A 363 -1.66 15.44 6.37
N LEU A 364 -1.43 14.77 5.24
CA LEU A 364 -0.30 13.87 4.99
C LEU A 364 0.57 14.46 3.88
N ASP A 365 1.88 14.59 4.14
CA ASP A 365 2.94 14.87 3.16
C ASP A 365 3.88 13.68 3.10
N ARG A 366 3.96 13.02 1.93
CA ARG A 366 4.86 11.86 1.70
C ARG A 366 5.72 12.11 0.48
N LYS A 367 7.03 11.92 0.63
CA LYS A 367 8.01 12.03 -0.43
C LYS A 367 8.77 10.73 -0.59
N THR A 368 8.81 10.23 -1.83
CA THR A 368 9.62 9.07 -2.16
C THR A 368 10.74 9.47 -3.14
N TYR A 369 11.86 8.78 -3.02
CA TYR A 369 12.97 8.82 -3.96
C TYR A 369 13.43 7.40 -4.22
N THR A 370 13.58 7.02 -5.49
CA THR A 370 14.06 5.69 -5.87
C THR A 370 15.11 5.79 -6.96
N THR A 371 16.11 4.92 -6.89
CA THR A 371 16.93 4.55 -8.03
C THR A 371 16.76 3.04 -8.25
N SER A 372 16.68 2.62 -9.49
CA SER A 372 16.45 1.20 -9.83
C SER A 372 17.27 0.83 -11.06
N ASP A 373 17.83 -0.35 -11.04
CA ASP A 373 18.41 -1.00 -12.20
C ASP A 373 17.31 -1.43 -13.18
N TYR A 374 17.47 -1.12 -14.44
CA TYR A 374 16.54 -1.46 -15.51
C TYR A 374 17.24 -2.20 -16.66
N THR A 375 18.41 -2.81 -16.39
CA THR A 375 19.23 -3.55 -17.34
C THR A 375 18.47 -4.69 -18.00
N ASP A 376 17.66 -5.45 -17.24
CA ASP A 376 16.86 -6.55 -17.79
C ASP A 376 15.92 -6.10 -18.93
N TYR A 377 15.49 -4.85 -18.90
CA TYR A 377 14.69 -4.27 -19.97
C TYR A 377 15.50 -4.06 -21.24
N ALA A 378 16.73 -3.57 -21.11
CA ALA A 378 17.66 -3.40 -22.22
C ALA A 378 18.03 -4.77 -22.85
N ASP A 379 18.37 -5.77 -22.00
CA ASP A 379 18.69 -7.13 -22.44
C ASP A 379 17.57 -7.76 -23.27
N THR A 380 16.33 -7.58 -22.82
CA THR A 380 15.17 -8.15 -23.51
C THR A 380 14.89 -7.47 -24.83
N TYR A 381 15.02 -6.14 -24.90
CA TYR A 381 14.88 -5.44 -26.18
C TYR A 381 15.99 -5.80 -27.16
N ASP A 382 17.22 -6.01 -26.68
CA ASP A 382 18.32 -6.49 -27.51
C ASP A 382 18.01 -7.85 -28.13
N GLN A 383 17.48 -8.78 -27.34
CA GLN A 383 17.04 -10.10 -27.80
C GLN A 383 15.83 -10.02 -28.74
N ALA A 384 14.80 -9.26 -28.37
CA ALA A 384 13.56 -9.16 -29.14
C ALA A 384 13.75 -8.59 -30.53
N TYR A 385 14.74 -7.69 -30.67
CA TYR A 385 15.05 -7.03 -31.92
C TYR A 385 16.38 -7.46 -32.53
N SER A 386 16.87 -8.66 -32.19
CA SER A 386 18.12 -9.20 -32.70
C SER A 386 18.18 -9.33 -34.23
N SER A 387 17.02 -9.56 -34.88
CA SER A 387 16.89 -9.56 -36.33
C SER A 387 17.12 -8.18 -36.97
N TYR A 388 17.05 -7.13 -36.18
CA TYR A 388 17.36 -5.74 -36.55
C TYR A 388 18.70 -5.28 -36.00
N GLY A 389 19.51 -6.18 -35.46
CA GLY A 389 20.78 -5.85 -34.84
C GLY A 389 20.75 -5.63 -33.33
N GLY A 390 19.64 -5.97 -32.66
CA GLY A 390 19.48 -5.84 -31.21
C GLY A 390 19.08 -4.44 -30.75
N LEU A 391 19.06 -4.22 -29.43
CA LEU A 391 18.62 -2.95 -28.84
C LEU A 391 19.51 -1.79 -29.23
N ALA A 392 20.83 -1.98 -29.17
CA ALA A 392 21.81 -0.95 -29.50
C ALA A 392 21.67 -0.48 -30.95
N ASN A 393 21.29 -1.35 -31.86
CA ASN A 393 20.97 -1.05 -33.26
C ASN A 393 19.57 -0.53 -33.44
N TYR A 394 18.61 -1.17 -32.82
CA TYR A 394 17.19 -0.89 -33.00
C TYR A 394 16.82 0.53 -32.55
N PHE A 395 17.30 0.97 -31.40
CA PHE A 395 17.11 2.34 -30.90
C PHE A 395 18.22 3.29 -31.30
N TYR A 396 19.20 2.81 -32.06
CA TYR A 396 20.39 3.61 -32.42
C TYR A 396 21.03 4.27 -31.20
N PHE A 397 21.25 3.49 -30.13
CA PHE A 397 21.88 4.01 -28.93
C PHE A 397 23.32 4.39 -29.20
N GLN A 398 23.49 5.68 -29.46
CA GLN A 398 24.75 6.29 -29.86
C GLN A 398 24.97 7.54 -29.01
N ASP A 399 26.27 7.87 -28.87
CA ASP A 399 26.68 9.19 -28.39
C ASP A 399 26.55 10.25 -29.51
N SER A 400 26.95 11.50 -29.20
CA SER A 400 26.91 12.60 -30.17
C SER A 400 27.84 12.42 -31.35
N ALA A 401 28.82 11.52 -31.29
CA ALA A 401 29.76 11.19 -32.35
C ALA A 401 29.29 9.96 -33.17
N GLY A 402 28.10 9.42 -32.92
CA GLY A 402 27.59 8.25 -33.62
C GLY A 402 28.19 6.91 -33.17
N ARG A 403 28.91 6.87 -32.04
CA ARG A 403 29.52 5.64 -31.54
C ARG A 403 28.54 4.88 -30.69
N THR A 404 28.54 3.55 -30.79
CA THR A 404 27.78 2.65 -29.92
C THR A 404 28.11 2.94 -28.45
N ILE A 405 27.06 3.07 -27.62
CA ILE A 405 27.16 3.27 -26.17
C ILE A 405 26.58 2.08 -25.42
N ASP A 406 26.85 2.00 -24.12
CA ASP A 406 26.24 1.07 -23.20
C ASP A 406 24.70 1.32 -23.16
N PRO A 407 23.88 0.35 -23.62
CA PRO A 407 22.43 0.57 -23.73
C PRO A 407 21.67 0.32 -22.42
N ARG A 408 22.37 -0.07 -21.34
CA ARG A 408 21.70 -0.33 -20.05
C ARG A 408 21.00 0.90 -19.55
N GLN A 409 19.84 0.65 -18.94
CA GLN A 409 19.00 1.70 -18.40
C GLN A 409 18.98 1.65 -16.88
N HIS A 410 18.89 2.82 -16.29
CA HIS A 410 18.54 2.96 -14.88
C HIS A 410 17.44 4.01 -14.70
N ILE A 411 16.70 3.91 -13.60
CA ILE A 411 15.58 4.81 -13.35
C ILE A 411 15.86 5.64 -12.10
N THR A 412 15.57 6.94 -12.17
CA THR A 412 15.41 7.81 -11.01
C THR A 412 13.95 8.19 -10.88
N GLY A 413 13.33 7.81 -9.76
CA GLY A 413 11.93 8.11 -9.44
C GLY A 413 11.81 9.09 -8.27
N ARG A 414 10.84 10.00 -8.34
CA ARG A 414 10.47 10.91 -7.24
C ARG A 414 8.96 11.13 -7.26
N ASP A 415 8.31 10.79 -6.14
CA ASP A 415 6.90 11.12 -5.97
C ASP A 415 6.72 12.03 -4.77
N HIS A 416 5.75 12.93 -4.88
CA HIS A 416 5.36 13.79 -3.77
C HIS A 416 3.84 13.74 -3.62
N PHE A 417 3.40 12.99 -2.61
CA PHE A 417 2.00 12.86 -2.24
C PHE A 417 1.64 13.90 -1.19
N LYS A 418 0.53 14.60 -1.41
CA LYS A 418 -0.12 15.45 -0.43
C LYS A 418 -1.58 15.03 -0.32
N LYS A 419 -2.03 14.74 0.89
CA LYS A 419 -3.40 14.31 1.13
C LYS A 419 -4.00 15.08 2.30
N MET A 420 -5.18 15.65 2.07
CA MET A 420 -6.01 16.27 3.09
C MET A 420 -7.31 15.50 3.17
N SER A 421 -7.76 15.18 4.38
CA SER A 421 -9.07 14.59 4.66
C SER A 421 -9.76 15.36 5.77
N GLN A 422 -11.10 15.48 5.65
CA GLN A 422 -11.97 16.14 6.61
C GLN A 422 -13.22 15.26 6.77
N GLU A 423 -13.52 14.85 7.99
CA GLU A 423 -14.73 14.09 8.32
C GLU A 423 -15.42 14.79 9.49
N PHE A 424 -16.69 14.98 9.34
CA PHE A 424 -17.57 15.46 10.40
C PHE A 424 -18.70 14.46 10.57
N ARG A 425 -18.96 13.98 11.79
CA ARG A 425 -20.02 13.04 12.08
C ARG A 425 -20.73 13.35 13.39
N ILE A 426 -21.99 12.98 13.43
CA ILE A 426 -22.85 13.04 14.60
C ILE A 426 -23.46 11.67 14.85
N ALA A 427 -23.53 11.26 16.10
CA ALA A 427 -24.08 9.98 16.50
C ALA A 427 -25.06 10.15 17.67
N SER A 428 -26.21 9.47 17.60
CA SER A 428 -27.19 9.42 18.70
C SER A 428 -26.66 8.53 19.84
N PRO A 429 -27.23 8.65 21.05
CA PRO A 429 -26.92 7.75 22.16
C PRO A 429 -27.06 6.27 21.79
N THR A 430 -26.24 5.41 22.41
CA THR A 430 -26.20 3.96 22.11
C THR A 430 -27.20 3.14 22.93
N ASP A 431 -27.78 3.70 23.96
CA ASP A 431 -28.73 3.08 24.89
C ASP A 431 -30.20 3.10 24.40
N GLN A 432 -30.44 3.80 23.27
CA GLN A 432 -31.80 3.89 22.70
C GLN A 432 -32.05 2.77 21.68
N PRO A 433 -33.29 2.31 21.54
CA PRO A 433 -33.66 1.28 20.54
C PRO A 433 -33.42 1.75 19.10
N PHE A 434 -33.57 3.05 18.85
CA PHE A 434 -33.26 3.67 17.54
C PHE A 434 -31.99 4.52 17.63
N ARG A 435 -31.01 4.17 16.85
CA ARG A 435 -29.68 4.81 16.84
C ARG A 435 -29.30 5.24 15.43
N VAL A 436 -28.71 6.39 15.32
CA VAL A 436 -28.27 6.95 14.03
C VAL A 436 -26.83 7.45 14.14
N ILE A 437 -26.06 7.24 13.08
CA ILE A 437 -24.83 7.95 12.81
C ILE A 437 -24.94 8.58 11.42
N ALA A 438 -24.54 9.85 11.28
CA ALA A 438 -24.51 10.54 9.99
C ALA A 438 -23.27 11.40 9.90
N GLY A 439 -22.76 11.61 8.70
CA GLY A 439 -21.56 12.41 8.51
C GLY A 439 -21.35 12.91 7.08
N ALA A 440 -20.43 13.85 6.99
CA ALA A 440 -19.92 14.41 5.75
C ALA A 440 -18.41 14.16 5.65
N PHE A 441 -17.94 13.86 4.46
CA PHE A 441 -16.54 13.58 4.18
C PHE A 441 -16.05 14.33 2.96
N TYR A 442 -14.85 14.89 3.08
CA TYR A 442 -14.11 15.47 1.97
C TYR A 442 -12.66 14.99 1.99
N GLN A 443 -12.15 14.64 0.82
CA GLN A 443 -10.74 14.31 0.64
C GLN A 443 -10.20 14.93 -0.65
N ARG A 444 -8.98 15.43 -0.57
CA ARG A 444 -8.17 15.80 -1.73
C ARG A 444 -6.79 15.18 -1.60
N GLN A 445 -6.42 14.40 -2.62
CA GLN A 445 -5.08 13.82 -2.74
C GLN A 445 -4.44 14.34 -4.01
N SER A 446 -3.16 14.70 -3.97
CA SER A 446 -2.35 14.99 -5.15
C SER A 446 -1.07 14.17 -5.14
N ASN A 447 -0.61 13.74 -6.30
CA ASN A 447 0.68 13.11 -6.48
C ASN A 447 1.41 13.78 -7.65
N ASN A 448 2.57 14.35 -7.38
CA ASN A 448 3.51 14.78 -8.39
C ASN A 448 4.45 13.62 -8.71
N ILE A 449 4.29 13.03 -9.87
CA ILE A 449 5.00 11.85 -10.36
C ILE A 449 6.16 12.28 -11.22
N PHE A 450 7.36 11.80 -10.92
CA PHE A 450 8.55 11.99 -11.73
C PHE A 450 9.31 10.67 -11.86
N GLN A 451 9.54 10.23 -13.10
CA GLN A 451 10.39 9.08 -13.42
C GLN A 451 11.25 9.44 -14.63
N ASP A 452 12.54 9.26 -14.50
CA ASP A 452 13.57 9.54 -15.49
C ASP A 452 14.29 8.21 -15.80
N TYR A 453 14.13 7.74 -17.03
CA TYR A 453 14.79 6.52 -17.53
C TYR A 453 16.01 6.96 -18.30
N ILE A 454 17.17 6.65 -17.77
CA ILE A 454 18.44 7.19 -18.21
C ILE A 454 19.26 6.11 -18.90
N VAL A 455 19.84 6.46 -20.02
CA VAL A 455 20.93 5.74 -20.69
C VAL A 455 22.12 6.67 -20.71
N ASP A 456 23.20 6.26 -20.05
CA ASP A 456 24.38 7.11 -19.92
C ASP A 456 25.03 7.40 -21.29
N ASN A 457 25.39 8.67 -21.54
CA ASN A 457 25.97 9.17 -22.78
C ASN A 457 25.05 9.12 -24.02
N LEU A 458 23.75 8.89 -23.87
CA LEU A 458 22.81 8.92 -24.98
C LEU A 458 22.83 10.28 -25.70
N ALA A 459 22.96 10.26 -27.02
CA ALA A 459 22.99 11.47 -27.84
C ALA A 459 21.76 12.38 -27.54
N PRO A 460 21.94 13.72 -27.53
CA PRO A 460 20.83 14.66 -27.30
C PRO A 460 19.66 14.47 -28.26
N LEU A 461 19.93 14.07 -29.50
CA LEU A 461 18.92 13.82 -30.53
C LEU A 461 17.99 12.63 -30.15
N LEU A 462 18.51 11.64 -29.43
CA LEU A 462 17.78 10.46 -28.97
C LEU A 462 17.16 10.66 -27.59
N SER A 463 17.54 11.73 -26.91
CA SER A 463 17.09 12.05 -25.57
C SER A 463 15.79 12.86 -25.59
N VAL A 464 15.07 12.87 -24.48
CA VAL A 464 13.93 13.79 -24.28
C VAL A 464 14.45 15.23 -24.40
N ASN A 465 13.77 16.05 -25.20
CA ASN A 465 14.16 17.42 -25.51
C ASN A 465 14.51 18.22 -24.24
N GLY A 466 15.74 18.75 -24.22
CA GLY A 466 16.28 19.49 -23.08
C GLY A 466 16.75 18.64 -21.89
N ARG A 467 16.81 17.30 -22.05
CA ARG A 467 17.27 16.37 -20.99
C ARG A 467 18.24 15.33 -21.56
N PRO A 468 19.50 15.67 -21.80
CA PRO A 468 20.50 14.73 -22.33
C PRO A 468 20.59 13.48 -21.45
N GLY A 469 20.67 12.30 -22.08
CA GLY A 469 20.70 11.00 -21.40
C GLY A 469 19.32 10.43 -21.07
N THR A 470 18.25 11.21 -21.01
CA THR A 470 16.90 10.73 -20.72
C THR A 470 16.28 10.07 -21.94
N LEU A 471 16.13 8.76 -21.94
CA LEU A 471 15.43 8.01 -22.99
C LEU A 471 13.91 8.16 -22.89
N TRP A 472 13.39 8.04 -21.67
CA TRP A 472 11.95 8.16 -21.35
C TRP A 472 11.75 9.04 -20.13
N LEU A 473 10.82 9.98 -20.21
CA LEU A 473 10.42 10.83 -19.08
C LEU A 473 8.94 10.59 -18.74
N THR A 474 8.65 10.43 -17.45
CA THR A 474 7.29 10.60 -16.92
C THR A 474 7.30 11.76 -15.93
N LYS A 475 6.58 12.84 -16.24
CA LYS A 475 6.42 13.98 -15.33
C LYS A 475 4.97 14.44 -15.36
N GLN A 476 4.24 14.13 -14.31
CA GLN A 476 2.79 14.24 -14.25
C GLN A 476 2.33 14.74 -12.89
N THR A 477 1.18 15.39 -12.88
CA THR A 477 0.44 15.71 -11.66
C THR A 477 -0.92 15.02 -11.71
N ARG A 478 -1.21 14.18 -10.71
CA ARG A 478 -2.52 13.59 -10.50
C ARG A 478 -3.19 14.25 -9.30
N VAL A 479 -4.48 14.55 -9.41
CA VAL A 479 -5.31 15.05 -8.30
C VAL A 479 -6.60 14.25 -8.25
N ASP A 480 -6.89 13.67 -7.09
CA ASP A 480 -8.13 12.93 -6.82
C ASP A 480 -8.89 13.67 -5.71
N LYS A 481 -10.18 13.93 -5.94
CA LYS A 481 -11.10 14.55 -4.96
C LYS A 481 -12.28 13.62 -4.74
N ASP A 482 -12.68 13.48 -3.49
CA ASP A 482 -13.84 12.68 -3.06
C ASP A 482 -14.71 13.50 -2.10
N TYR A 483 -16.00 13.52 -2.35
CA TYR A 483 -17.02 14.19 -1.55
C TYR A 483 -18.09 13.16 -1.22
N ALA A 484 -18.52 13.10 0.02
CA ALA A 484 -19.57 12.17 0.38
C ALA A 484 -20.42 12.66 1.56
N LEU A 485 -21.69 12.24 1.54
CA LEU A 485 -22.56 12.22 2.70
C LEU A 485 -22.87 10.75 3.00
N PHE A 486 -22.84 10.37 4.27
CA PHE A 486 -23.09 9.00 4.70
C PHE A 486 -23.90 8.96 5.97
N GLY A 487 -24.57 7.84 6.19
CA GLY A 487 -25.28 7.60 7.44
C GLY A 487 -25.68 6.15 7.59
N GLU A 488 -25.95 5.76 8.83
CA GLU A 488 -26.43 4.44 9.19
C GLU A 488 -27.45 4.58 10.33
N ALA A 489 -28.59 3.91 10.19
CA ALA A 489 -29.63 3.82 11.20
C ALA A 489 -29.73 2.37 11.68
N THR A 490 -29.77 2.18 12.99
CA THR A 490 -29.92 0.89 13.67
C THR A 490 -31.17 0.91 14.51
N PHE A 491 -31.98 -0.15 14.43
CA PHE A 491 -33.22 -0.29 15.18
C PHE A 491 -33.31 -1.67 15.84
N ASP A 492 -33.51 -1.68 17.15
CA ASP A 492 -33.77 -2.89 17.91
C ASP A 492 -35.26 -3.21 17.82
N VAL A 493 -35.62 -4.15 16.92
CA VAL A 493 -36.99 -4.61 16.69
C VAL A 493 -37.50 -5.38 17.94
N SER A 494 -36.59 -6.10 18.57
CA SER A 494 -36.80 -6.82 19.83
C SER A 494 -35.47 -6.91 20.59
N PRO A 495 -35.44 -7.37 21.83
CA PRO A 495 -34.20 -7.63 22.56
C PRO A 495 -33.23 -8.57 21.82
N GLN A 496 -33.78 -9.44 20.96
CA GLN A 496 -32.99 -10.40 20.16
C GLN A 496 -32.64 -9.90 18.75
N LEU A 497 -33.54 -9.13 18.09
CA LEU A 497 -33.42 -8.76 16.69
C LEU A 497 -33.09 -7.28 16.53
N THR A 498 -31.92 -7.00 15.92
CA THR A 498 -31.47 -5.67 15.53
C THR A 498 -31.35 -5.58 14.03
N LEU A 499 -31.90 -4.54 13.42
CA LEU A 499 -31.78 -4.22 12.00
C LEU A 499 -30.94 -2.95 11.83
N THR A 500 -30.03 -2.95 10.83
CA THR A 500 -29.20 -1.80 10.49
C THR A 500 -29.28 -1.54 9.00
N ALA A 501 -29.50 -0.26 8.63
CA ALA A 501 -29.49 0.20 7.25
C ALA A 501 -28.58 1.41 7.11
N GLY A 502 -27.60 1.35 6.22
CA GLY A 502 -26.65 2.42 5.95
C GLY A 502 -26.53 2.73 4.47
N GLY A 503 -26.17 3.98 4.18
CA GLY A 503 -25.95 4.46 2.83
C GLY A 503 -24.89 5.56 2.76
N ARG A 504 -24.23 5.66 1.58
CA ARG A 504 -23.30 6.72 1.24
C ARG A 504 -23.57 7.18 -0.19
N VAL A 505 -23.86 8.45 -0.36
CA VAL A 505 -23.81 9.12 -1.65
C VAL A 505 -22.46 9.78 -1.82
N PHE A 506 -21.86 9.63 -2.99
CA PHE A 506 -20.52 10.15 -3.25
C PHE A 506 -20.38 10.77 -4.62
N LYS A 507 -19.41 11.68 -4.75
CA LYS A 507 -18.96 12.27 -6.01
C LYS A 507 -17.45 12.31 -6.02
N TYR A 508 -16.82 11.91 -7.13
CA TYR A 508 -15.38 12.04 -7.34
C TYR A 508 -15.07 12.93 -8.56
N ASP A 509 -13.91 13.60 -8.51
CA ASP A 509 -13.34 14.40 -9.60
C ASP A 509 -11.83 14.16 -9.63
N ASN A 510 -11.39 13.29 -10.53
CA ASN A 510 -10.01 12.90 -10.70
C ASN A 510 -9.43 13.58 -11.94
N SER A 511 -8.18 14.00 -11.87
CA SER A 511 -7.47 14.61 -12.97
C SER A 511 -6.04 14.10 -13.10
N LEU A 512 -5.52 14.07 -14.33
CA LEU A 512 -4.15 13.73 -14.66
C LEU A 512 -3.65 14.69 -15.74
N PHE A 513 -2.45 15.23 -15.56
CA PHE A 513 -1.86 16.20 -16.46
C PHE A 513 -0.34 16.04 -16.55
N GLY A 514 0.23 16.20 -17.75
CA GLY A 514 1.67 16.29 -17.92
C GLY A 514 2.23 15.61 -19.17
N PHE A 515 3.38 14.98 -18.99
CA PHE A 515 4.15 14.35 -20.05
C PHE A 515 4.53 12.91 -19.69
N ALA A 516 4.49 12.02 -20.69
CA ALA A 516 5.06 10.68 -20.61
C ALA A 516 5.55 10.21 -21.98
N GLY A 517 6.79 9.74 -22.05
CA GLY A 517 7.31 9.09 -23.24
C GLY A 517 8.69 9.53 -23.69
N PHE A 518 9.01 9.15 -24.92
CA PHE A 518 10.27 9.43 -25.59
C PHE A 518 10.38 10.87 -26.06
N GLY A 519 11.60 11.36 -26.26
CA GLY A 519 11.91 12.68 -26.80
C GLY A 519 12.11 12.74 -28.29
N ARG A 520 11.95 11.62 -29.00
CA ARG A 520 12.27 11.57 -30.43
C ARG A 520 11.44 12.56 -31.24
N ASN A 521 12.12 13.31 -32.10
CA ASN A 521 11.47 14.22 -33.03
C ASN A 521 10.66 13.40 -34.06
N PRO A 522 9.35 13.66 -34.26
CA PRO A 522 8.53 13.00 -35.27
C PRO A 522 9.09 13.16 -36.71
N ALA A 523 9.83 14.24 -37.00
CA ALA A 523 10.49 14.41 -38.29
C ALA A 523 11.51 13.30 -38.66
N TYR A 524 11.96 12.55 -37.66
CA TYR A 524 12.84 11.37 -37.86
C TYR A 524 12.09 10.17 -38.47
N PHE A 525 10.77 10.21 -38.49
CA PHE A 525 9.89 9.14 -38.97
C PHE A 525 8.99 9.59 -40.12
N GLN A 526 9.42 10.60 -40.88
CA GLN A 526 8.72 10.98 -42.08
C GLN A 526 8.70 9.81 -43.09
N GLY A 527 7.51 9.42 -43.53
CA GLY A 527 7.31 8.37 -44.48
C GLY A 527 6.94 6.99 -43.89
N ALA A 528 6.76 6.89 -42.60
CA ALA A 528 6.15 5.68 -42.03
C ALA A 528 4.64 5.77 -42.14
N ASP A 529 4.07 4.92 -42.99
CA ASP A 529 2.66 4.56 -42.94
C ASP A 529 2.24 4.26 -41.48
N ASP A 530 0.96 4.09 -41.22
CA ASP A 530 0.43 3.75 -39.87
C ASP A 530 1.11 2.55 -39.19
N ASN A 531 1.95 1.81 -39.90
CA ASN A 531 2.90 0.87 -39.32
C ASN A 531 4.00 1.65 -38.61
N PRO A 532 4.17 1.44 -37.28
CA PRO A 532 5.35 1.99 -36.63
C PRO A 532 6.58 1.45 -37.40
N PRO A 533 7.59 2.29 -37.67
CA PRO A 533 8.84 1.79 -38.21
C PRO A 533 9.36 0.66 -37.31
N PRO A 534 10.18 -0.26 -37.82
CA PRO A 534 10.71 -1.38 -37.04
C PRO A 534 11.29 -0.97 -35.68
N ASN A 535 11.84 0.23 -35.58
CA ASN A 535 12.23 0.86 -34.32
C ASN A 535 11.08 1.53 -33.61
N GLY A 536 9.89 1.47 -34.11
CA GLY A 536 8.80 2.38 -33.80
C GLY A 536 8.15 2.15 -32.50
N ALA A 537 8.42 1.10 -31.82
CA ALA A 537 8.01 0.91 -30.43
C ALA A 537 6.84 1.81 -30.00
N GLY A 538 5.89 2.07 -30.85
CA GLY A 538 4.82 3.03 -30.59
C GLY A 538 5.31 4.45 -30.27
N SER A 539 6.56 4.78 -30.53
CA SER A 539 7.20 6.07 -30.22
C SER A 539 6.55 7.23 -30.95
N THR A 540 5.93 6.98 -32.08
CA THR A 540 5.14 7.98 -32.84
C THR A 540 3.81 8.32 -32.19
N ARG A 541 3.35 7.54 -31.22
CA ARG A 541 2.09 7.75 -30.46
C ARG A 541 2.30 8.07 -28.98
N THR A 542 3.57 8.26 -28.57
CA THR A 542 3.93 8.57 -27.18
C THR A 542 5.02 9.63 -27.19
N GLY A 543 5.22 10.27 -26.04
CA GLY A 543 6.25 11.28 -25.89
C GLY A 543 5.94 12.54 -26.69
N VAL A 544 6.96 13.12 -27.31
CA VAL A 544 6.84 14.41 -28.03
C VAL A 544 5.90 14.32 -29.22
N ALA A 545 5.88 13.20 -29.93
CA ALA A 545 4.98 12.99 -31.07
C ALA A 545 3.49 13.08 -30.72
N ALA A 546 3.14 12.69 -29.49
CA ALA A 546 1.78 12.74 -28.99
C ALA A 546 1.44 14.06 -28.26
N CYS A 547 2.32 15.04 -28.24
CA CYS A 547 2.05 16.34 -27.64
C CYS A 547 1.03 17.13 -28.45
N LEU A 548 0.16 17.82 -27.73
CA LEU A 548 -0.87 18.68 -28.33
C LEU A 548 -0.25 19.95 -28.91
N THR A 549 -0.69 20.30 -30.10
CA THR A 549 -0.34 21.56 -30.81
C THR A 549 -1.43 22.61 -30.60
N THR A 550 -1.21 23.82 -31.03
CA THR A 550 -2.17 24.92 -30.96
C THR A 550 -3.44 24.66 -31.78
N SER A 551 -3.40 23.75 -32.78
CA SER A 551 -4.59 23.27 -33.51
C SER A 551 -5.45 22.30 -32.73
N GLY A 552 -4.90 21.72 -31.64
CA GLY A 552 -5.55 20.67 -30.84
C GLY A 552 -5.22 19.26 -31.28
N ASP A 553 -4.50 19.11 -32.39
CA ASP A 553 -4.01 17.81 -32.88
C ASP A 553 -2.74 17.40 -32.13
N THR A 554 -2.33 16.14 -32.29
CA THR A 554 -0.99 15.74 -31.86
C THR A 554 0.06 16.30 -32.80
N LEU A 555 1.30 16.50 -32.34
CA LEU A 555 2.39 16.93 -33.20
C LEU A 555 2.54 16.06 -34.45
N ARG A 556 2.40 14.74 -34.29
CA ARG A 556 2.45 13.77 -35.40
C ARG A 556 1.33 14.06 -36.41
N ASP A 557 0.10 14.20 -35.95
CA ASP A 557 -1.04 14.40 -36.82
C ASP A 557 -0.94 15.76 -37.52
N SER A 558 -0.49 16.81 -36.82
CA SER A 558 -0.22 18.14 -37.38
C SER A 558 0.83 18.09 -38.49
N GLN A 559 1.90 17.32 -38.31
CA GLN A 559 2.93 17.13 -39.34
C GLN A 559 2.39 16.39 -40.57
N LEU A 560 1.62 15.32 -40.37
CA LEU A 560 1.03 14.54 -41.44
C LEU A 560 0.01 15.37 -42.26
N ASN A 561 -0.75 16.22 -41.58
CA ASN A 561 -1.80 17.02 -42.16
C ASN A 561 -1.32 18.41 -42.64
N GLY A 562 -0.04 18.75 -42.42
CA GLY A 562 0.51 20.07 -42.78
C GLY A 562 -0.11 21.23 -41.97
N THR A 563 -0.58 20.96 -40.75
CA THR A 563 -1.15 21.98 -39.86
C THR A 563 -0.09 22.54 -38.91
N ASP A 564 -0.46 23.53 -38.06
CA ASP A 564 0.46 24.19 -37.15
C ASP A 564 1.08 23.19 -36.14
N THR A 565 2.41 23.14 -36.10
CA THR A 565 3.21 22.25 -35.23
C THR A 565 3.65 22.92 -33.92
N THR A 566 3.21 24.14 -33.65
CA THR A 566 3.50 24.86 -32.40
C THR A 566 2.82 24.17 -31.25
N PHE A 567 3.56 23.87 -30.16
CA PHE A 567 2.95 23.22 -29.01
C PHE A 567 1.94 24.11 -28.30
N ALA A 568 0.81 23.51 -27.91
CA ALA A 568 -0.19 24.16 -27.08
C ALA A 568 0.45 24.61 -25.74
N GLY A 569 0.04 25.77 -25.24
CA GLY A 569 0.45 26.25 -23.92
C GLY A 569 0.01 25.32 -22.79
N GLY A 570 0.51 25.54 -21.56
CA GLY A 570 0.08 24.80 -20.36
C GLY A 570 0.89 23.53 -20.09
N SER A 571 2.21 23.53 -20.36
CA SER A 571 3.06 22.39 -19.98
C SER A 571 3.55 22.47 -18.54
N ILE A 572 3.91 21.31 -17.92
CA ILE A 572 4.60 21.26 -16.63
C ILE A 572 6.05 21.71 -16.83
N ALA A 573 6.55 22.57 -15.95
CA ALA A 573 7.94 23.04 -16.00
C ALA A 573 8.93 21.87 -16.06
N GLY A 574 9.88 21.91 -17.04
CA GLY A 574 10.88 20.87 -17.27
C GLY A 574 10.37 19.64 -18.03
N THR A 575 9.24 19.76 -18.73
CA THR A 575 8.80 18.86 -19.82
C THR A 575 8.89 19.59 -21.15
N PRO A 576 9.07 18.88 -22.27
CA PRO A 576 9.09 19.52 -23.57
C PRO A 576 7.72 20.08 -23.99
N CYS A 577 6.63 19.45 -23.58
CA CYS A 577 5.25 19.73 -23.97
C CYS A 577 4.29 18.90 -23.10
N SER A 578 2.99 18.90 -23.41
CA SER A 578 1.98 18.07 -22.73
C SER A 578 1.34 17.09 -23.70
N ASN A 579 1.37 15.79 -23.35
CA ASN A 579 0.73 14.70 -24.08
C ASN A 579 -0.26 13.89 -23.22
N VAL A 580 -0.27 14.12 -21.91
CA VAL A 580 -1.28 13.62 -20.98
C VAL A 580 -2.18 14.79 -20.61
N ALA A 581 -2.98 15.22 -21.58
CA ALA A 581 -3.81 16.42 -21.50
C ALA A 581 -5.01 16.29 -22.42
N ASP A 582 -6.06 17.08 -22.15
CA ASP A 582 -7.11 17.43 -23.08
C ASP A 582 -6.81 18.81 -23.68
N PHE A 583 -7.45 19.15 -24.80
CA PHE A 583 -7.27 20.46 -25.43
C PHE A 583 -8.50 21.33 -25.18
N ALA A 584 -8.31 22.54 -24.69
CA ALA A 584 -9.39 23.52 -24.50
C ALA A 584 -8.83 24.95 -24.56
N GLY A 585 -9.51 25.83 -25.33
CA GLY A 585 -9.17 27.25 -25.41
C GLY A 585 -7.73 27.52 -25.88
N GLY A 586 -7.20 26.74 -26.81
CA GLY A 586 -5.82 26.89 -27.34
C GLY A 586 -4.73 26.37 -26.39
N GLN A 587 -5.10 25.68 -25.32
CA GLN A 587 -4.14 25.20 -24.32
C GLN A 587 -4.37 23.73 -23.97
N ALA A 588 -3.30 23.07 -23.52
CA ALA A 588 -3.36 21.76 -22.89
C ALA A 588 -3.89 21.91 -21.45
N VAL A 589 -4.96 21.19 -21.14
CA VAL A 589 -5.63 21.20 -19.84
C VAL A 589 -5.66 19.79 -19.22
N PRO A 590 -5.81 19.64 -17.90
CA PRO A 590 -5.85 18.32 -17.27
C PRO A 590 -6.98 17.44 -17.80
N LYS A 591 -6.65 16.21 -18.18
CA LYS A 591 -7.65 15.14 -18.40
C LYS A 591 -8.43 14.92 -17.11
N ARG A 592 -9.74 14.63 -17.25
CA ARG A 592 -10.64 14.46 -16.10
C ARG A 592 -11.49 13.21 -16.21
N ALA A 593 -11.66 12.55 -15.06
CA ALA A 593 -12.64 11.49 -14.85
C ALA A 593 -13.53 11.89 -13.67
N LYS A 594 -14.82 12.09 -13.91
CA LYS A 594 -15.80 12.49 -12.90
C LYS A 594 -16.92 11.46 -12.82
N GLY A 595 -17.46 11.29 -11.63
CA GLY A 595 -18.63 10.44 -11.44
C GLY A 595 -19.23 10.60 -10.05
N HIS A 596 -20.35 9.94 -9.87
CA HIS A 596 -21.08 9.87 -8.61
C HIS A 596 -21.71 8.51 -8.45
N GLY A 597 -22.15 8.19 -7.26
CA GLY A 597 -22.80 6.90 -7.02
C GLY A 597 -23.31 6.75 -5.60
N PHE A 598 -23.76 5.54 -5.34
CA PHE A 598 -24.33 5.15 -4.05
C PHE A 598 -23.79 3.78 -3.62
N THR A 599 -23.42 3.67 -2.35
CA THR A 599 -23.13 2.40 -1.68
C THR A 599 -24.06 2.22 -0.49
N HIS A 600 -24.32 0.96 -0.12
CA HIS A 600 -25.25 0.63 0.96
C HIS A 600 -24.72 -0.52 1.79
N ARG A 601 -25.30 -0.63 3.00
CA ARG A 601 -25.17 -1.77 3.89
C ARG A 601 -26.52 -2.03 4.55
N LEU A 602 -27.01 -3.25 4.44
CA LEU A 602 -28.16 -3.74 5.22
C LEU A 602 -27.65 -4.90 6.07
N ASN A 603 -28.01 -4.89 7.34
CA ASN A 603 -27.60 -5.93 8.28
C ASN A 603 -28.78 -6.30 9.18
N ALA A 604 -28.95 -7.60 9.43
CA ALA A 604 -29.84 -8.16 10.41
C ALA A 604 -29.01 -8.98 11.40
N THR A 605 -29.10 -8.65 12.67
CA THR A 605 -28.39 -9.31 13.77
C THR A 605 -29.41 -9.98 14.70
N TYR A 606 -29.20 -11.26 14.97
CA TYR A 606 -30.03 -12.01 15.93
C TYR A 606 -29.17 -12.55 17.07
N LYS A 607 -29.56 -12.18 18.31
CA LYS A 607 -28.93 -12.63 19.56
C LYS A 607 -29.63 -13.88 20.04
N PHE A 608 -28.99 -15.06 19.87
CA PHE A 608 -29.47 -16.33 20.37
C PHE A 608 -29.37 -16.40 21.89
N SER A 609 -28.36 -15.75 22.46
CA SER A 609 -28.09 -15.59 23.89
C SER A 609 -27.18 -14.36 24.11
N PRO A 610 -26.92 -13.95 25.36
CA PRO A 610 -25.92 -12.89 25.64
C PRO A 610 -24.53 -13.18 25.08
N ASN A 611 -24.18 -14.45 24.84
CA ASN A 611 -22.88 -14.94 24.42
C ASN A 611 -22.85 -15.49 22.99
N ALA A 612 -23.96 -15.44 22.26
CA ALA A 612 -24.07 -15.96 20.91
C ALA A 612 -24.93 -15.06 20.03
N LEU A 613 -24.40 -14.61 18.92
CA LEU A 613 -25.12 -13.87 17.89
C LEU A 613 -24.81 -14.38 16.48
N GLY A 614 -25.85 -14.32 15.64
CA GLY A 614 -25.69 -14.49 14.19
C GLY A 614 -26.08 -13.22 13.46
N TYR A 615 -25.54 -13.03 12.26
CA TYR A 615 -25.89 -11.88 11.45
C TYR A 615 -25.92 -12.22 9.95
N LEU A 616 -26.71 -11.43 9.22
CA LEU A 616 -26.76 -11.40 7.76
C LEU A 616 -26.40 -10.00 7.30
N THR A 617 -25.55 -9.89 6.29
CA THR A 617 -25.17 -8.59 5.72
C THR A 617 -25.27 -8.62 4.19
N TRP A 618 -25.89 -7.58 3.63
CA TRP A 618 -25.80 -7.22 2.23
C TRP A 618 -25.15 -5.84 2.10
N SER A 619 -23.99 -5.78 1.45
CA SER A 619 -23.24 -4.53 1.35
C SER A 619 -22.61 -4.34 -0.03
N ARG A 620 -22.35 -3.09 -0.37
CA ARG A 620 -21.72 -2.71 -1.63
C ARG A 620 -20.58 -1.73 -1.39
N GLY A 621 -19.41 -2.03 -1.97
CA GLY A 621 -18.25 -1.15 -2.03
C GLY A 621 -17.91 -0.73 -3.46
N PHE A 622 -17.02 0.25 -3.62
CA PHE A 622 -16.63 0.76 -4.93
C PHE A 622 -15.18 1.26 -4.94
N ARG A 623 -14.61 1.32 -6.15
CA ARG A 623 -13.46 2.19 -6.47
C ARG A 623 -13.89 3.19 -7.55
N PRO A 624 -13.45 4.45 -7.49
CA PRO A 624 -13.74 5.43 -8.53
C PRO A 624 -13.04 5.06 -9.84
N GLY A 625 -13.61 5.53 -10.94
CA GLY A 625 -12.94 5.51 -12.24
C GLY A 625 -11.75 6.47 -12.27
N GLY A 626 -10.94 6.37 -13.31
CA GLY A 626 -9.75 7.19 -13.46
C GLY A 626 -9.28 7.30 -14.89
N ILE A 627 -8.08 7.79 -15.10
CA ILE A 627 -7.56 8.21 -16.39
C ILE A 627 -6.40 7.32 -16.78
N ASN A 628 -6.45 6.74 -17.99
CA ASN A 628 -5.31 6.12 -18.63
C ASN A 628 -4.31 7.18 -19.11
N ARG A 629 -3.02 6.91 -18.95
CA ARG A 629 -1.96 7.77 -19.50
C ARG A 629 -1.94 7.80 -21.02
N ARG A 630 -2.42 6.71 -21.63
CA ARG A 630 -2.48 6.55 -23.08
C ARG A 630 -3.78 7.06 -23.65
N ILE A 631 -3.81 7.06 -24.97
CA ILE A 631 -5.01 7.32 -25.77
C ILE A 631 -6.10 6.32 -25.33
N GLY A 632 -7.28 6.80 -25.07
CA GLY A 632 -8.43 6.02 -24.73
C GLY A 632 -9.27 6.67 -23.65
N ASP A 633 -10.46 6.10 -23.46
CA ASP A 633 -11.44 6.56 -22.50
C ASP A 633 -10.95 6.37 -21.06
N PRO A 634 -11.44 7.18 -20.13
CA PRO A 634 -11.28 6.92 -18.70
C PRO A 634 -11.79 5.51 -18.35
N TYR A 635 -11.04 4.78 -17.52
CA TYR A 635 -11.58 3.52 -16.99
C TYR A 635 -12.72 3.80 -16.00
N GLN A 636 -13.72 2.91 -16.03
CA GLN A 636 -14.96 3.06 -15.28
C GLN A 636 -14.81 2.69 -13.81
N PRO A 637 -15.66 3.19 -12.91
CA PRO A 637 -15.71 2.69 -11.53
C PRO A 637 -16.09 1.22 -11.52
N ASP A 638 -15.56 0.49 -10.53
CA ASP A 638 -15.93 -0.90 -10.26
C ASP A 638 -16.61 -1.05 -8.90
N TYR A 639 -17.44 -2.09 -8.78
CA TYR A 639 -18.30 -2.30 -7.62
C TYR A 639 -18.20 -3.72 -7.11
N LEU A 640 -18.10 -3.87 -5.79
CA LEU A 640 -18.12 -5.16 -5.10
C LEU A 640 -19.40 -5.27 -4.28
N THR A 641 -20.26 -6.22 -4.61
CA THR A 641 -21.45 -6.58 -3.82
C THR A 641 -21.14 -7.81 -2.99
N ASN A 642 -21.50 -7.80 -1.71
CA ASN A 642 -21.20 -8.85 -0.74
C ASN A 642 -22.49 -9.32 -0.06
N TYR A 643 -22.69 -10.62 -0.02
CA TYR A 643 -23.69 -11.31 0.78
C TYR A 643 -22.95 -12.16 1.81
N GLU A 644 -23.24 -11.97 3.09
CA GLU A 644 -22.47 -12.57 4.18
C GLU A 644 -23.41 -13.07 5.29
N ILE A 645 -23.11 -14.24 5.80
CA ILE A 645 -23.67 -14.77 7.03
C ILE A 645 -22.54 -15.00 8.03
N GLY A 646 -22.72 -14.58 9.28
CA GLY A 646 -21.72 -14.77 10.32
C GLY A 646 -22.29 -15.20 11.66
N LEU A 647 -21.40 -15.79 12.46
CA LEU A 647 -21.67 -16.28 13.82
C LEU A 647 -20.56 -15.78 14.74
N LYS A 648 -20.94 -15.31 15.92
CA LYS A 648 -19.99 -14.98 17.01
C LYS A 648 -20.45 -15.66 18.30
N LEU A 649 -19.50 -16.33 18.94
CA LEU A 649 -19.76 -17.12 20.16
C LEU A 649 -18.67 -16.82 21.21
N THR A 650 -19.12 -16.57 22.42
CA THR A 650 -18.29 -16.54 23.63
C THR A 650 -18.71 -17.70 24.51
N ALA A 651 -17.77 -18.54 24.97
CA ALA A 651 -18.05 -19.73 25.76
C ALA A 651 -17.09 -19.86 26.94
N PHE A 652 -17.39 -20.79 27.87
CA PHE A 652 -16.55 -21.10 29.02
C PHE A 652 -16.23 -19.85 29.86
N ASN A 653 -17.25 -19.08 30.22
CA ASN A 653 -17.16 -17.83 31.01
C ASN A 653 -16.16 -16.80 30.37
N GLY A 654 -16.16 -16.66 29.03
CA GLY A 654 -15.29 -15.73 28.34
C GLY A 654 -13.91 -16.29 27.97
N ALA A 655 -13.59 -17.51 28.33
CA ALA A 655 -12.29 -18.11 28.01
C ALA A 655 -12.14 -18.44 26.52
N VAL A 656 -13.23 -18.70 25.81
CA VAL A 656 -13.23 -19.01 24.35
C VAL A 656 -14.03 -17.95 23.61
N HIS A 657 -13.43 -17.38 22.57
CA HIS A 657 -14.13 -16.56 21.58
C HIS A 657 -13.98 -17.22 20.21
N TRP A 658 -15.09 -17.38 19.51
CA TRP A 658 -15.13 -17.93 18.16
C TRP A 658 -15.96 -17.04 17.25
N ASN A 659 -15.35 -16.60 16.13
CA ASN A 659 -16.02 -15.84 15.09
C ASN A 659 -15.89 -16.60 13.78
N SER A 660 -16.95 -16.65 12.99
CA SER A 660 -16.95 -17.27 11.67
C SER A 660 -17.88 -16.52 10.73
N ALA A 661 -17.46 -16.40 9.46
CA ALA A 661 -18.30 -15.81 8.42
C ALA A 661 -18.14 -16.58 7.11
N ALA A 662 -19.27 -16.81 6.40
CA ALA A 662 -19.28 -17.28 5.03
C ALA A 662 -19.79 -16.15 4.14
N TYR A 663 -19.19 -16.00 2.95
CA TYR A 663 -19.51 -14.91 2.05
C TYR A 663 -19.55 -15.33 0.60
N HIS A 664 -20.42 -14.63 -0.17
CA HIS A 664 -20.48 -14.63 -1.62
C HIS A 664 -20.33 -13.19 -2.11
N GLN A 665 -19.35 -12.94 -3.00
CA GLN A 665 -19.08 -11.61 -3.52
C GLN A 665 -19.13 -11.61 -5.05
N ILE A 666 -19.75 -10.56 -5.61
CA ILE A 666 -19.82 -10.30 -7.05
C ILE A 666 -19.08 -9.00 -7.30
N TRP A 667 -17.97 -9.08 -8.04
CA TRP A 667 -17.15 -7.92 -8.37
C TRP A 667 -17.38 -7.55 -9.83
N LYS A 668 -18.11 -6.46 -10.02
CA LYS A 668 -18.56 -6.01 -11.36
C LYS A 668 -17.59 -5.04 -11.98
N LYS A 669 -17.27 -5.27 -13.27
CA LYS A 669 -16.40 -4.41 -14.09
C LYS A 669 -15.07 -4.11 -13.41
N PHE A 670 -14.44 -5.11 -12.82
CA PHE A 670 -13.26 -4.89 -11.98
C PHE A 670 -12.11 -4.24 -12.78
N GLN A 671 -11.48 -3.25 -12.16
CA GLN A 671 -10.31 -2.59 -12.73
C GLN A 671 -9.08 -3.47 -12.53
N PHE A 672 -8.33 -3.72 -13.59
CA PHE A 672 -7.03 -4.37 -13.50
C PHE A 672 -6.02 -3.66 -14.40
N SER A 673 -4.74 -3.76 -14.02
CA SER A 673 -3.63 -3.22 -14.79
C SER A 673 -2.71 -4.34 -15.25
N TYR A 674 -2.12 -4.16 -16.42
CA TYR A 674 -1.12 -5.07 -16.96
C TYR A 674 -0.14 -4.30 -17.86
N LEU A 675 1.03 -4.87 -18.10
CA LEU A 675 1.95 -4.37 -19.09
C LEU A 675 1.43 -4.75 -20.49
N GLY A 676 1.09 -3.74 -21.30
CA GLY A 676 0.76 -3.91 -22.71
C GLY A 676 1.97 -4.39 -23.51
N LEU A 677 1.77 -4.82 -24.76
CA LEU A 677 2.81 -5.35 -25.65
C LEU A 677 4.03 -4.41 -25.84
N ASN A 678 3.82 -3.11 -25.70
CA ASN A 678 4.88 -2.10 -25.72
C ASN A 678 5.38 -1.72 -24.33
N SER A 679 5.19 -2.61 -23.35
CA SER A 679 5.63 -2.46 -21.95
C SER A 679 5.12 -1.19 -21.25
N LEU A 680 4.01 -0.63 -21.70
CA LEU A 680 3.32 0.46 -21.02
C LEU A 680 2.14 -0.10 -20.24
N THR A 681 1.99 0.34 -19.00
CA THR A 681 0.84 -0.02 -18.18
C THR A 681 -0.46 0.45 -18.80
N VAL A 682 -1.38 -0.47 -18.95
CA VAL A 682 -2.78 -0.24 -19.36
C VAL A 682 -3.68 -0.60 -18.18
N ILE A 683 -4.66 0.26 -17.88
CA ILE A 683 -5.73 0.00 -16.93
C ILE A 683 -7.01 -0.18 -17.71
N GLN A 684 -7.68 -1.29 -17.51
CA GLN A 684 -8.97 -1.54 -18.13
C GLN A 684 -9.97 -2.14 -17.14
N ASN A 685 -11.24 -2.11 -17.50
CA ASN A 685 -12.27 -2.82 -16.78
C ASN A 685 -12.41 -4.22 -17.38
N GLY A 686 -12.25 -5.24 -16.53
CA GLY A 686 -12.60 -6.62 -16.87
C GLY A 686 -14.11 -6.84 -16.85
N ARG A 687 -14.51 -8.07 -17.18
CA ARG A 687 -15.87 -8.56 -16.88
C ARG A 687 -16.00 -8.81 -15.38
N ASP A 688 -17.06 -9.42 -14.97
CA ASP A 688 -17.30 -9.70 -13.55
C ASP A 688 -16.39 -10.82 -13.01
N ALA A 689 -16.17 -10.82 -11.71
CA ALA A 689 -15.55 -11.92 -10.99
C ALA A 689 -16.43 -12.33 -9.79
N GLU A 690 -16.37 -13.61 -9.43
CA GLU A 690 -17.08 -14.16 -8.29
C GLU A 690 -16.10 -14.70 -7.26
N ILE A 691 -16.39 -14.44 -6.00
CA ILE A 691 -15.57 -14.85 -4.88
C ILE A 691 -16.46 -15.52 -3.83
N ASN A 692 -16.15 -16.77 -3.50
CA ASN A 692 -16.82 -17.53 -2.45
C ASN A 692 -15.80 -17.87 -1.37
N GLY A 693 -16.18 -17.72 -0.10
CA GLY A 693 -15.25 -18.03 0.96
C GLY A 693 -15.87 -18.20 2.33
N ILE A 694 -15.00 -18.68 3.22
CA ILE A 694 -15.29 -18.85 4.65
C ILE A 694 -14.06 -18.38 5.39
N GLU A 695 -14.26 -17.61 6.44
CA GLU A 695 -13.21 -17.20 7.37
C GLU A 695 -13.66 -17.50 8.80
N SER A 696 -12.70 -17.88 9.64
CA SER A 696 -12.96 -18.23 11.02
C SER A 696 -11.75 -17.91 11.87
N ASP A 697 -11.97 -17.41 13.07
CA ASP A 697 -10.97 -17.24 14.11
C ASP A 697 -11.49 -17.73 15.46
N ILE A 698 -10.57 -18.31 16.22
CA ILE A 698 -10.84 -18.81 17.56
C ILE A 698 -9.71 -18.39 18.50
N SER A 699 -10.05 -17.96 19.68
CA SER A 699 -9.10 -17.69 20.77
C SER A 699 -9.54 -18.39 22.04
N TYR A 700 -8.54 -18.85 22.80
CA TYR A 700 -8.69 -19.41 24.15
C TYR A 700 -7.68 -18.76 25.07
N THR A 701 -8.11 -18.40 26.27
CA THR A 701 -7.23 -17.92 27.34
C THR A 701 -7.67 -18.53 28.66
N GLY A 702 -6.79 -19.28 29.30
CA GLY A 702 -7.08 -19.90 30.60
C GLY A 702 -5.87 -20.67 31.14
N SER A 703 -5.72 -20.73 32.44
CA SER A 703 -4.70 -21.52 33.15
C SER A 703 -3.26 -21.32 32.64
N GLY A 704 -2.92 -20.09 32.30
CA GLY A 704 -1.61 -19.73 31.73
C GLY A 704 -1.43 -20.01 30.24
N LEU A 705 -2.40 -20.71 29.60
CA LEU A 705 -2.38 -21.02 28.17
C LEU A 705 -3.19 -19.98 27.38
N THR A 706 -2.58 -19.46 26.34
CA THR A 706 -3.27 -18.64 25.33
C THR A 706 -3.12 -19.29 23.96
N LEU A 707 -4.24 -19.61 23.33
CA LEU A 707 -4.30 -20.15 21.97
C LEU A 707 -5.02 -19.15 21.07
N ASN A 708 -4.48 -18.92 19.86
CA ASN A 708 -5.17 -18.16 18.84
C ASN A 708 -5.00 -18.89 17.52
N ALA A 709 -6.07 -19.09 16.79
CA ALA A 709 -6.02 -19.64 15.43
C ALA A 709 -6.98 -18.87 14.54
N ALA A 710 -6.57 -18.66 13.29
CA ALA A 710 -7.40 -18.02 12.28
C ALA A 710 -7.14 -18.68 10.93
N VAL A 711 -8.20 -18.87 10.14
CA VAL A 711 -8.14 -19.49 8.81
C VAL A 711 -9.11 -18.80 7.87
N ALA A 712 -8.74 -18.70 6.61
CA ALA A 712 -9.61 -18.26 5.54
C ALA A 712 -9.49 -19.23 4.34
N TYR A 713 -10.61 -19.58 3.77
CA TYR A 713 -10.76 -20.17 2.45
C TYR A 713 -11.36 -19.15 1.50
N SER A 714 -10.76 -18.97 0.31
CA SER A 714 -11.25 -18.03 -0.70
C SER A 714 -11.07 -18.64 -2.10
N ASP A 715 -12.17 -18.79 -2.83
CA ASP A 715 -12.18 -19.20 -4.24
C ASP A 715 -12.65 -18.03 -5.09
N ALA A 716 -11.68 -17.29 -5.65
CA ALA A 716 -11.89 -16.06 -6.42
C ALA A 716 -11.57 -16.31 -7.90
N LYS A 717 -12.55 -16.09 -8.80
CA LYS A 717 -12.45 -16.41 -10.22
C LYS A 717 -13.16 -15.38 -11.09
N THR A 718 -12.70 -15.22 -12.33
CA THR A 718 -13.44 -14.48 -13.36
C THR A 718 -14.70 -15.24 -13.76
N SER A 719 -15.83 -14.56 -13.88
CA SER A 719 -17.11 -15.14 -14.35
C SER A 719 -17.27 -15.06 -15.87
N GLY A 720 -16.41 -14.32 -16.57
CA GLY A 720 -16.36 -14.21 -18.03
C GLY A 720 -14.94 -14.10 -18.56
N ASN A 721 -14.80 -14.23 -19.89
CA ASN A 721 -13.52 -14.04 -20.58
C ASN A 721 -13.02 -12.60 -20.40
N ILE A 722 -11.74 -12.44 -20.18
CA ILE A 722 -11.05 -11.14 -20.19
C ILE A 722 -10.40 -10.97 -21.56
N CYS A 723 -10.71 -9.86 -22.22
CA CYS A 723 -10.28 -9.59 -23.60
C CYS A 723 -9.01 -8.73 -23.66
N ALA A 724 -8.26 -8.88 -24.75
CA ALA A 724 -7.15 -7.99 -25.08
C ALA A 724 -7.59 -6.54 -25.39
N SER A 725 -8.86 -6.36 -25.78
CA SER A 725 -9.46 -5.04 -26.07
C SER A 725 -9.70 -4.24 -24.80
N ILE A 726 -9.50 -2.92 -24.86
CA ILE A 726 -9.74 -1.98 -23.76
C ILE A 726 -11.23 -1.75 -23.49
N ALA A 727 -12.12 -2.09 -24.43
CA ALA A 727 -13.58 -1.92 -24.26
C ALA A 727 -14.10 -2.82 -23.14
N ALA A 728 -14.77 -2.23 -22.15
CA ALA A 728 -15.22 -2.92 -20.92
C ALA A 728 -16.22 -4.06 -21.16
N ASP A 729 -16.97 -4.00 -22.25
CA ASP A 729 -18.02 -4.97 -22.60
C ASP A 729 -17.65 -5.84 -23.83
N ALA A 730 -16.36 -5.87 -24.21
CA ALA A 730 -15.90 -6.65 -25.35
C ALA A 730 -16.18 -8.15 -25.16
N ASN A 731 -16.91 -8.73 -26.11
CA ASN A 731 -16.98 -10.19 -26.26
C ASN A 731 -15.82 -10.63 -27.13
N CYS A 732 -14.94 -11.46 -26.57
CA CYS A 732 -13.79 -11.97 -27.28
C CYS A 732 -13.88 -13.47 -27.47
N THR A 733 -13.29 -13.94 -28.56
CA THR A 733 -13.14 -15.35 -28.92
C THR A 733 -11.72 -15.60 -29.40
N GLY A 734 -11.28 -16.84 -29.33
CA GLY A 734 -9.96 -17.25 -29.81
C GLY A 734 -8.82 -16.48 -29.14
N ASP A 735 -7.85 -16.04 -29.92
CA ASP A 735 -6.59 -15.43 -29.45
C ASP A 735 -6.78 -14.04 -28.78
N SER A 736 -7.95 -13.43 -28.91
CA SER A 736 -8.26 -12.19 -28.20
C SER A 736 -8.58 -12.38 -26.71
N ILE A 737 -8.71 -13.64 -26.24
CA ILE A 737 -8.93 -13.95 -24.83
C ILE A 737 -7.57 -13.97 -24.10
N VAL A 738 -7.36 -13.03 -23.18
CA VAL A 738 -6.13 -12.98 -22.36
C VAL A 738 -6.26 -13.73 -21.04
N ALA A 739 -7.49 -13.91 -20.54
CA ALA A 739 -7.81 -14.81 -19.42
C ALA A 739 -9.22 -15.41 -19.64
N PRO A 740 -9.36 -16.74 -19.77
CA PRO A 740 -10.68 -17.36 -19.96
C PRO A 740 -11.52 -17.28 -18.68
N ALA A 741 -12.83 -17.44 -18.83
CA ALA A 741 -13.76 -17.57 -17.71
C ALA A 741 -13.31 -18.68 -16.75
N GLY A 742 -13.47 -18.47 -15.46
CA GLY A 742 -12.97 -19.40 -14.42
C GLY A 742 -11.49 -19.22 -14.06
N THR A 743 -10.76 -18.28 -14.70
CA THR A 743 -9.39 -17.94 -14.31
C THR A 743 -9.37 -17.42 -12.86
N ARG A 744 -8.48 -18.01 -12.04
CA ARG A 744 -8.30 -17.56 -10.66
C ARG A 744 -7.70 -16.15 -10.61
N LEU A 745 -8.24 -15.32 -9.71
CA LEU A 745 -7.64 -14.02 -9.42
C LEU A 745 -6.25 -14.20 -8.81
N PRO A 746 -5.29 -13.32 -9.18
CA PRO A 746 -3.88 -13.48 -8.78
C PRO A 746 -3.66 -13.22 -7.29
N VAL A 747 -2.49 -13.63 -6.78
CA VAL A 747 -1.98 -13.34 -5.43
C VAL A 747 -2.90 -13.82 -4.30
N THR A 748 -3.91 -14.64 -4.63
CA THR A 748 -4.90 -15.13 -3.67
C THR A 748 -4.68 -16.62 -3.41
N PRO A 749 -4.12 -17.01 -2.24
CA PRO A 749 -4.11 -18.40 -1.82
C PRO A 749 -5.55 -18.87 -1.55
N LYS A 750 -5.90 -20.11 -1.92
CA LYS A 750 -7.21 -20.68 -1.56
C LYS A 750 -7.36 -20.85 -0.05
N ILE A 751 -6.29 -21.26 0.61
CA ILE A 751 -6.26 -21.43 2.07
C ILE A 751 -5.09 -20.63 2.62
N LYS A 752 -5.37 -19.82 3.61
CA LYS A 752 -4.38 -19.14 4.43
C LYS A 752 -4.80 -19.23 5.89
N GLY A 753 -3.85 -19.47 6.79
CA GLY A 753 -4.14 -19.57 8.21
C GLY A 753 -2.93 -19.34 9.08
N SER A 754 -3.18 -19.07 10.35
CA SER A 754 -2.17 -18.96 11.39
C SER A 754 -2.70 -19.53 12.68
N ALA A 755 -1.80 -20.10 13.49
CA ALA A 755 -2.10 -20.51 14.85
C ALA A 755 -0.92 -20.17 15.75
N THR A 756 -1.19 -19.74 16.97
CA THR A 756 -0.18 -19.45 18.01
C THR A 756 -0.62 -20.05 19.34
N ALA A 757 0.33 -20.66 20.05
CA ALA A 757 0.17 -21.15 21.38
C ALA A 757 1.25 -20.53 22.26
N ARG A 758 0.86 -19.94 23.40
CA ARG A 758 1.75 -19.40 24.42
C ARG A 758 1.33 -19.96 25.78
N TYR A 759 2.29 -20.57 26.46
CA TYR A 759 2.11 -21.01 27.84
C TYR A 759 2.98 -20.19 28.77
N SER A 760 2.39 -19.61 29.79
CA SER A 760 3.08 -18.76 30.78
C SER A 760 2.83 -19.33 32.19
N TRP A 761 3.90 -19.39 33.01
CA TRP A 761 3.80 -19.87 34.37
C TRP A 761 4.66 -19.01 35.31
N SER A 762 4.29 -18.97 36.56
CA SER A 762 5.05 -18.27 37.61
C SER A 762 6.24 -19.11 38.06
N LEU A 763 7.46 -18.57 37.97
CA LEU A 763 8.66 -19.13 38.56
C LEU A 763 8.86 -18.65 39.99
N ALA A 764 8.44 -17.41 40.28
CA ALA A 764 8.45 -16.77 41.58
C ALA A 764 7.32 -15.74 41.65
N SER A 765 7.07 -15.16 42.82
CA SER A 765 6.03 -14.14 43.01
C SER A 765 6.14 -12.93 42.06
N THR A 766 7.36 -12.61 41.65
CA THR A 766 7.66 -11.46 40.74
C THR A 766 8.20 -11.85 39.37
N MET A 767 8.24 -13.16 39.07
CA MET A 767 8.84 -13.67 37.84
C MET A 767 7.90 -14.66 37.14
N LYS A 768 7.59 -14.42 35.88
CA LYS A 768 6.86 -15.32 35.00
C LYS A 768 7.73 -15.75 33.83
N ALA A 769 7.72 -17.04 33.52
CA ALA A 769 8.33 -17.56 32.31
C ALA A 769 7.25 -17.84 31.26
N HIS A 770 7.67 -17.89 30.02
CA HIS A 770 6.79 -18.30 28.93
C HIS A 770 7.53 -19.04 27.81
N VAL A 771 6.79 -19.90 27.13
CA VAL A 771 7.17 -20.49 25.85
C VAL A 771 6.09 -20.23 24.84
N GLN A 772 6.46 -19.95 23.61
CA GLN A 772 5.55 -19.64 22.51
C GLN A 772 5.94 -20.41 21.25
N ALA A 773 4.96 -20.90 20.53
CA ALA A 773 5.12 -21.42 19.18
C ALA A 773 4.00 -20.87 18.29
N GLY A 774 4.36 -20.56 17.06
CA GLY A 774 3.43 -20.07 16.03
C GLY A 774 3.63 -20.81 14.72
N VAL A 775 2.56 -21.04 13.98
CA VAL A 775 2.59 -21.56 12.62
C VAL A 775 1.73 -20.68 11.72
N SER A 776 2.24 -20.39 10.53
CA SER A 776 1.46 -19.74 9.47
C SER A 776 1.58 -20.55 8.18
N TYR A 777 0.47 -20.68 7.47
CA TYR A 777 0.35 -21.44 6.23
C TYR A 777 -0.34 -20.61 5.15
N LYS A 778 0.16 -20.72 3.92
CA LYS A 778 -0.55 -20.29 2.70
C LYS A 778 -0.47 -21.37 1.63
N SER A 779 -1.55 -21.64 0.93
CA SER A 779 -1.55 -22.48 -0.27
C SER A 779 -0.95 -21.74 -1.46
N SER A 780 -0.66 -22.47 -2.56
CA SER A 780 -0.17 -21.86 -3.81
C SER A 780 -1.18 -20.88 -4.41
N ALA A 781 -0.67 -19.86 -5.11
CA ALA A 781 -1.46 -18.86 -5.83
C ALA A 781 -0.89 -18.60 -7.23
N THR A 782 -1.72 -18.11 -8.16
CA THR A 782 -1.27 -17.53 -9.43
C THR A 782 -0.63 -16.16 -9.19
N THR A 783 0.27 -15.74 -10.05
CA THR A 783 1.00 -14.46 -9.91
C THR A 783 0.32 -13.34 -10.68
N GLN A 784 -0.25 -13.66 -11.84
CA GLN A 784 -0.85 -12.71 -12.78
C GLN A 784 -2.27 -13.14 -13.18
N LEU A 785 -3.06 -12.20 -13.69
CA LEU A 785 -4.40 -12.47 -14.23
C LEU A 785 -4.30 -13.10 -15.63
N ARG A 786 -3.44 -12.57 -16.50
CA ARG A 786 -3.28 -13.04 -17.86
C ARG A 786 -2.60 -14.40 -17.90
N THR A 787 -3.14 -15.30 -18.72
CA THR A 787 -2.65 -16.68 -18.82
C THR A 787 -1.20 -16.73 -19.33
N ALA A 788 -0.88 -15.93 -20.34
CA ALA A 788 0.48 -15.85 -20.90
C ALA A 788 1.51 -15.40 -19.86
N ASP A 789 1.18 -14.41 -19.05
CA ASP A 789 2.08 -13.91 -18.01
C ASP A 789 2.32 -14.97 -16.92
N ASN A 790 1.30 -15.78 -16.59
CA ASN A 790 1.45 -16.90 -15.64
C ASN A 790 2.30 -18.04 -16.16
N LEU A 791 2.34 -18.27 -17.48
CA LEU A 791 3.25 -19.26 -18.08
C LEU A 791 4.71 -18.89 -17.86
N VAL A 792 5.03 -17.61 -17.93
CA VAL A 792 6.39 -17.09 -17.69
C VAL A 792 6.71 -17.03 -16.19
N THR A 793 5.88 -16.34 -15.41
CA THR A 793 6.17 -16.08 -13.99
C THR A 793 5.97 -17.29 -13.09
N GLY A 794 5.15 -18.26 -13.53
CA GLY A 794 4.78 -19.44 -12.74
C GLY A 794 3.86 -19.10 -11.56
N LYS A 795 3.74 -20.04 -10.62
CA LYS A 795 2.91 -19.91 -9.42
C LYS A 795 3.75 -19.53 -8.21
N LEU A 796 3.18 -18.76 -7.29
CA LEU A 796 3.67 -18.67 -5.92
C LEU A 796 3.48 -20.02 -5.23
N PRO A 797 4.53 -20.68 -4.71
CA PRO A 797 4.40 -21.96 -4.03
C PRO A 797 3.69 -21.82 -2.68
N SER A 798 3.15 -22.92 -2.18
CA SER A 798 2.69 -23.00 -0.80
C SER A 798 3.85 -22.83 0.19
N ALA A 799 3.57 -22.25 1.35
CA ALA A 799 4.57 -22.05 2.38
C ALA A 799 3.99 -22.28 3.77
N THR A 800 4.76 -22.98 4.62
CA THR A 800 4.52 -23.09 6.06
C THR A 800 5.71 -22.47 6.78
N LEU A 801 5.45 -21.51 7.66
CA LEU A 801 6.46 -20.88 8.52
C LEU A 801 6.17 -21.27 9.98
N VAL A 802 7.20 -21.51 10.75
CA VAL A 802 7.12 -21.79 12.19
C VAL A 802 7.98 -20.78 12.92
N ASP A 803 7.41 -20.15 13.93
CA ASP A 803 8.05 -19.17 14.80
C ASP A 803 8.03 -19.67 16.24
N THR A 804 9.09 -19.41 17.03
CA THR A 804 9.19 -19.83 18.44
C THR A 804 9.78 -18.73 19.29
N ALA A 805 9.41 -18.69 20.57
CA ALA A 805 10.02 -17.78 21.54
C ALA A 805 10.02 -18.39 22.94
N VAL A 806 10.99 -18.01 23.74
CA VAL A 806 11.10 -18.28 25.17
C VAL A 806 11.54 -17.02 25.90
N GLY A 807 10.91 -16.72 27.03
CA GLY A 807 11.24 -15.48 27.73
C GLY A 807 10.84 -15.47 29.20
N LEU A 808 11.27 -14.41 29.84
CA LEU A 808 11.07 -14.10 31.25
C LEU A 808 10.55 -12.69 31.42
N ASP A 809 9.47 -12.56 32.17
CA ASP A 809 8.95 -11.28 32.66
C ASP A 809 9.30 -11.15 34.13
N TRP A 810 10.14 -10.19 34.52
CA TRP A 810 10.59 -9.98 35.89
C TRP A 810 10.36 -8.54 36.34
N ARG A 811 9.33 -8.32 37.17
CA ARG A 811 8.89 -6.99 37.62
C ARG A 811 8.60 -6.05 36.42
N PHE A 812 9.52 -5.10 36.24
CA PHE A 812 9.45 -4.07 35.20
C PHE A 812 10.22 -4.44 33.92
N MET A 813 10.94 -5.55 33.93
CA MET A 813 11.80 -6.02 32.83
C MET A 813 11.20 -7.24 32.14
N ASN A 814 11.37 -7.33 30.83
CA ASN A 814 11.15 -8.54 30.06
C ASN A 814 12.38 -8.85 29.21
N ILE A 815 12.68 -10.13 29.05
CA ILE A 815 13.77 -10.62 28.17
C ILE A 815 13.18 -11.81 27.41
N GLU A 816 13.39 -11.83 26.09
CA GLU A 816 12.89 -12.90 25.23
C GLU A 816 13.90 -13.23 24.13
N LEU A 817 14.19 -14.52 23.98
CA LEU A 817 14.87 -15.10 22.83
C LEU A 817 13.81 -15.62 21.87
N TYR A 818 13.88 -15.24 20.59
CA TYR A 818 12.94 -15.68 19.58
C TYR A 818 13.63 -16.18 18.31
N VAL A 819 12.93 -17.03 17.58
CA VAL A 819 13.31 -17.48 16.24
C VAL A 819 12.08 -17.36 15.34
N THR A 820 12.17 -16.56 14.28
CA THR A 820 11.16 -16.56 13.23
C THR A 820 11.63 -17.37 12.03
N ASN A 821 10.69 -18.00 11.32
CA ASN A 821 10.96 -18.87 10.19
C ASN A 821 12.00 -19.97 10.55
N LEU A 822 11.74 -20.74 11.61
CA LEU A 822 12.64 -21.71 12.23
C LEU A 822 13.32 -22.65 11.21
N PHE A 823 12.60 -23.06 10.16
CA PHE A 823 13.07 -23.99 9.14
C PHE A 823 13.70 -23.29 7.91
N ASP A 824 13.95 -21.99 7.98
CA ASP A 824 14.55 -21.17 6.91
C ASP A 824 13.87 -21.32 5.55
N LYS A 825 12.51 -21.38 5.54
CA LYS A 825 11.73 -21.57 4.33
C LYS A 825 11.69 -20.32 3.47
N ARG A 826 11.94 -20.45 2.17
CA ARG A 826 11.79 -19.35 1.19
C ARG A 826 10.31 -19.13 0.90
N ASN A 827 9.68 -18.26 1.69
CA ASN A 827 8.29 -17.84 1.49
C ASN A 827 8.22 -16.84 0.34
N GLN A 828 8.03 -17.29 -0.89
CA GLN A 828 7.92 -16.37 -2.03
C GLN A 828 6.67 -15.51 -1.92
N GLN A 829 6.87 -14.19 -1.91
CA GLN A 829 5.81 -13.18 -1.77
C GLN A 829 5.33 -12.66 -3.12
N THR A 830 6.27 -12.45 -4.05
CA THR A 830 6.01 -11.96 -5.40
C THR A 830 6.93 -12.67 -6.39
N ARG A 831 6.44 -12.88 -7.59
CA ARG A 831 7.23 -13.29 -8.76
C ARG A 831 6.86 -12.36 -9.90
N GLY A 832 7.82 -11.89 -10.66
CA GLY A 832 7.58 -10.95 -11.73
C GLY A 832 8.71 -10.93 -12.76
N VAL A 833 8.45 -10.23 -13.84
CA VAL A 833 9.41 -9.96 -14.91
C VAL A 833 9.52 -8.44 -15.09
N ALA A 834 10.64 -7.97 -15.61
CA ALA A 834 10.89 -6.53 -15.78
C ALA A 834 10.03 -5.91 -16.90
N CYS A 835 9.68 -6.68 -17.94
CA CYS A 835 8.89 -6.20 -19.08
C CYS A 835 7.94 -7.27 -19.63
N SER A 836 7.01 -6.88 -20.51
CA SER A 836 5.97 -7.78 -21.06
C SER A 836 6.51 -8.95 -21.87
N ILE A 837 7.71 -8.83 -22.42
CA ILE A 837 8.38 -9.86 -23.22
C ILE A 837 9.61 -10.43 -22.49
N CYS A 838 9.91 -9.95 -21.28
CA CYS A 838 10.99 -10.50 -20.46
C CYS A 838 10.67 -11.90 -19.98
N THR A 839 11.66 -12.77 -19.98
CA THR A 839 11.55 -14.16 -19.51
C THR A 839 12.29 -14.40 -18.20
N ARG A 840 13.16 -13.49 -17.79
CA ARG A 840 13.91 -13.54 -16.54
C ARG A 840 12.97 -13.26 -15.36
N VAL A 841 12.71 -14.30 -14.56
CA VAL A 841 11.79 -14.21 -13.41
C VAL A 841 12.55 -13.84 -12.15
N LEU A 842 12.17 -12.73 -11.55
CA LEU A 842 12.67 -12.31 -10.25
C LEU A 842 11.67 -12.62 -9.15
N VAL A 843 12.18 -13.06 -7.99
CA VAL A 843 11.37 -13.56 -6.87
C VAL A 843 11.67 -12.73 -5.62
N VAL A 844 10.63 -12.13 -5.03
CA VAL A 844 10.73 -11.49 -3.71
C VAL A 844 10.48 -12.54 -2.63
N PRO A 845 11.49 -12.93 -1.84
CA PRO A 845 11.32 -13.85 -0.73
C PRO A 845 10.79 -13.12 0.50
N GLY A 846 10.14 -13.81 1.43
CA GLY A 846 10.00 -13.36 2.80
C GLY A 846 11.33 -13.47 3.53
N THR A 847 11.44 -12.81 4.68
CA THR A 847 12.67 -12.80 5.49
C THR A 847 13.10 -14.24 5.84
N PRO A 848 14.37 -14.61 5.64
CA PRO A 848 14.93 -15.91 6.07
C PRO A 848 14.83 -16.10 7.59
N ARG A 849 15.25 -17.26 8.10
CA ARG A 849 15.28 -17.52 9.54
C ARG A 849 16.00 -16.39 10.25
N THR A 850 15.33 -15.81 11.26
CA THR A 850 15.90 -14.73 12.08
C THR A 850 15.92 -15.18 13.53
N ILE A 851 17.08 -15.04 14.18
CA ILE A 851 17.28 -15.30 15.62
C ILE A 851 17.53 -13.96 16.27
N GLY A 852 16.78 -13.63 17.32
CA GLY A 852 16.92 -12.36 18.01
C GLY A 852 16.71 -12.46 19.51
N LEU A 853 17.36 -11.53 20.22
CA LEU A 853 17.20 -11.29 21.65
C LEU A 853 16.62 -9.89 21.83
N ARG A 854 15.52 -9.79 22.57
CA ARG A 854 14.93 -8.51 22.94
C ARG A 854 14.83 -8.36 24.45
N ALA A 855 14.92 -7.13 24.92
CA ALA A 855 14.72 -6.75 26.29
C ALA A 855 13.92 -5.46 26.38
N GLY A 856 13.03 -5.38 27.36
CA GLY A 856 12.21 -4.21 27.61
C GLY A 856 12.21 -3.82 29.07
N TYR A 857 12.01 -2.53 29.34
CA TYR A 857 11.84 -1.97 30.68
C TYR A 857 10.63 -1.03 30.67
N LYS A 858 9.75 -1.23 31.67
CA LYS A 858 8.54 -0.39 31.90
C LYS A 858 8.66 0.27 33.25
N PHE A 859 8.19 1.54 33.36
CA PHE A 859 8.18 2.30 34.62
C PHE A 859 6.96 3.19 34.72
#